data_265012e7e012c508264cd4e070bc503f
#
_entry.id   265012e7e012c508264cd4e070bc503f
#
_cell.length_a   1.000
_cell.length_b   1.000
_cell.length_c   1.000
_cell.angle_alpha   90.00
_cell.angle_beta   90.00
_cell.angle_gamma   90.00
#
_symmetry.space_group_name_H-M   'P 1'
#
loop_
_entity.id
_entity.type
_entity.pdbx_description
1 polymer ?
#
loop_
_entity_poly.entity_id
_entity_poly.type
_entity_poly.pdbx_seq_one_letter_code
_entity_poly.pdbx_strand_id
1 'polypeptide(L)'
;MSDLPVPSGLDLELSGSVALVVNGESVSISRRHPHLLSALRDELHLTSPKDGCSPSGQCGCCTVLVNGKAVVSCQTSIDKADGAVVTTLEGIPESERSQWASAFAACGGLQCGFCIPGIVMRAKAQIDKKGATLERRDMARHLGAHLCRCTGYVKILDAIDAVATGVPLPAPPSGRIGERLPKYEAAELALGDRGYVDDLRVEGMLHAALRLTDHARADVLAIDASEALSLPGVETVLTAADIPGARHVGIIHKDWPVMIGPNQRTSYVGDVLAIVVANDRITARRAADLVRIEYQVHRPLTDPIEAMSSSDIAVHGTDSNVLSTSRYSRGNVDEAFAESTHIVDEVFTTQRIEHAFLEPESTLAVPDDRSIHVWSGGQGIWDDRDDIARVLGISNDRVTVTLITNGGAFGGKEDLSNQAHTALAAWLTGRPVKCTLSREESLKIHAKRHPIRMHYRAGCDDHGRLTALRVRAIGDSGAYASVGMKVLERMAGHACGPYRVPAIDVEATAVRTNNPVCGAFRGFGANQAQFAMEGVMDRLAERVGIDGWEIRKRNVIQPGDEWGPGQIMDDGCRGAEACLDAVKPDWDRAIAANRAVGVGLGLKNSGLGNGFREVTRAVVRFRNDGLVEVRHGWTEMGQGINTVAVQVATEELSIDPERVVVIVDTTRELGFGQTTGSRGTLMGAGAIKAACRTAREGGCAFEIDFVGEYRVDWTNKIGEPGVEHPVVHSAFGYAAQLIEVDRDSGDIARVIAAHDVGRAVNPTLCEGQIEGSVHMGLGYALTEDFPTHPATGFPTAMSLRSLGILRAKDVPPIEVRLIEVPQPNAPYGIKGVGEIGLVPTAGAVAAALHALDGQWRNALPMQRGETVDD
;
A
#
# COMPACT_ATOMS: atom_id res chain seq x y z
N MET A 1 24.83 22.13 -9.77
CA MET A 1 25.17 23.55 -9.95
C MET A 1 24.32 24.38 -9.03
N SER A 2 24.98 25.23 -8.32
CA SER A 2 24.69 26.29 -7.37
C SER A 2 24.58 25.80 -5.93
N ASP A 3 25.69 26.04 -5.23
CA ASP A 3 25.86 26.13 -3.80
C ASP A 3 24.85 27.16 -3.25
N LEU A 4 23.81 26.69 -2.60
CA LEU A 4 23.11 27.51 -1.62
C LEU A 4 23.77 27.23 -0.26
N PRO A 5 24.32 28.24 0.42
CA PRO A 5 24.92 28.06 1.71
C PRO A 5 23.85 27.62 2.71
N VAL A 6 24.07 26.47 3.36
CA VAL A 6 23.41 26.13 4.59
C VAL A 6 23.76 27.26 5.58
N PRO A 7 22.78 27.93 6.21
CA PRO A 7 23.12 28.92 7.24
C PRO A 7 23.69 28.20 8.45
N SER A 8 25.01 28.22 8.56
CA SER A 8 25.68 27.94 9.81
C SER A 8 25.41 29.13 10.77
N GLY A 9 24.70 28.86 11.83
CA GLY A 9 24.48 29.82 12.91
C GLY A 9 23.02 30.20 13.08
N LEU A 10 22.28 29.35 13.76
CA LEU A 10 21.06 29.69 14.48
C LEU A 10 21.21 29.16 15.91
N ASP A 11 22.15 29.75 16.66
CA ASP A 11 22.00 29.94 18.10
C ASP A 11 20.91 31.00 18.31
N LEU A 12 19.68 30.64 18.07
CA LEU A 12 18.52 31.32 18.58
C LEU A 12 17.94 30.40 19.65
N GLU A 13 18.33 30.64 20.91
CA GLU A 13 17.35 30.55 21.98
C GLU A 13 16.14 31.37 21.54
N LEU A 14 15.18 30.71 20.85
CA LEU A 14 13.84 31.25 20.58
C LEU A 14 13.13 31.34 21.94
N SER A 15 13.62 32.20 22.83
CA SER A 15 12.96 32.57 24.07
C SER A 15 11.76 33.45 23.68
N GLY A 16 10.59 33.06 24.13
CA GLY A 16 9.36 33.78 23.88
C GLY A 16 8.20 32.89 23.40
N SER A 17 7.05 33.46 23.41
CA SER A 17 5.82 32.80 22.93
C SER A 17 5.07 33.68 21.96
N VAL A 18 4.15 33.08 21.20
CA VAL A 18 3.13 33.75 20.39
C VAL A 18 1.76 33.54 21.03
N ALA A 19 0.90 34.54 20.92
CA ALA A 19 -0.47 34.45 21.44
C ALA A 19 -1.43 34.06 20.32
N LEU A 20 -2.20 33.00 20.52
CA LEU A 20 -3.20 32.51 19.58
C LEU A 20 -4.58 32.35 20.25
N VAL A 21 -5.63 32.32 19.46
CA VAL A 21 -6.92 31.76 19.88
C VAL A 21 -7.13 30.47 19.14
N VAL A 22 -7.13 29.32 19.85
CA VAL A 22 -7.29 28.00 19.26
C VAL A 22 -8.61 27.40 19.75
N ASN A 23 -9.52 27.08 18.84
CA ASN A 23 -10.85 26.52 19.13
C ASN A 23 -11.64 27.36 20.17
N GLY A 24 -11.47 28.68 20.15
CA GLY A 24 -12.12 29.62 21.04
C GLY A 24 -11.36 29.91 22.36
N GLU A 25 -10.27 29.21 22.65
CA GLU A 25 -9.44 29.40 23.83
C GLU A 25 -8.18 30.20 23.52
N SER A 26 -7.84 31.16 24.39
CA SER A 26 -6.59 31.92 24.27
C SER A 26 -5.42 31.10 24.80
N VAL A 27 -4.42 30.85 23.99
CA VAL A 27 -3.23 30.05 24.32
C VAL A 27 -1.94 30.80 24.04
N SER A 28 -0.89 30.49 24.78
CA SER A 28 0.47 31.01 24.56
C SER A 28 1.37 29.84 24.14
N ILE A 29 1.91 29.88 22.93
CA ILE A 29 2.67 28.80 22.29
C ILE A 29 4.16 29.15 22.23
N SER A 30 5.01 28.22 22.58
CA SER A 30 6.47 28.38 22.50
C SER A 30 6.93 28.62 21.06
N ARG A 31 7.84 29.61 20.85
CA ARG A 31 8.51 29.87 19.56
C ARG A 31 9.47 28.76 19.11
N ARG A 32 9.75 27.77 19.95
CA ARG A 32 10.57 26.59 19.58
C ARG A 32 9.95 25.76 18.43
N HIS A 33 8.65 25.87 18.22
CA HIS A 33 7.97 25.16 17.15
C HIS A 33 8.25 25.80 15.79
N PRO A 34 8.73 25.06 14.78
CA PRO A 34 9.05 25.62 13.45
C PRO A 34 7.80 26.08 12.69
N HIS A 35 6.65 25.48 12.98
CA HIS A 35 5.37 25.73 12.30
C HIS A 35 4.16 25.40 13.19
N LEU A 36 3.01 25.93 12.80
CA LEU A 36 1.74 25.79 13.52
C LEU A 36 1.35 24.31 13.77
N LEU A 37 1.61 23.40 12.81
CA LEU A 37 1.29 21.97 12.99
C LEU A 37 1.98 21.37 14.21
N SER A 38 3.29 21.59 14.39
CA SER A 38 4.02 21.05 15.54
C SER A 38 3.48 21.60 16.86
N ALA A 39 3.11 22.90 16.90
CA ALA A 39 2.49 23.51 18.07
C ALA A 39 1.13 22.87 18.40
N LEU A 40 0.25 22.70 17.39
CA LEU A 40 -1.06 22.08 17.59
C LEU A 40 -0.94 20.63 18.10
N ARG A 41 -0.01 19.84 17.55
CA ARG A 41 0.13 18.42 17.88
C ARG A 41 0.96 18.16 19.15
N ASP A 42 2.10 18.81 19.27
CA ASP A 42 3.10 18.47 20.30
C ASP A 42 2.90 19.27 21.60
N GLU A 43 2.35 20.48 21.53
CA GLU A 43 2.08 21.32 22.71
C GLU A 43 0.60 21.35 23.13
N LEU A 44 -0.34 21.46 22.16
CA LEU A 44 -1.77 21.51 22.45
C LEU A 44 -2.47 20.13 22.36
N HIS A 45 -1.77 19.09 21.94
CA HIS A 45 -2.27 17.71 21.79
C HIS A 45 -3.52 17.55 20.91
N LEU A 46 -3.71 18.46 19.94
CA LEU A 46 -4.77 18.36 18.95
C LEU A 46 -4.35 17.38 17.83
N THR A 47 -5.12 16.34 17.62
CA THR A 47 -4.74 15.20 16.79
C THR A 47 -5.40 15.16 15.42
N SER A 48 -6.50 15.93 15.19
CA SER A 48 -7.16 15.96 13.87
C SER A 48 -6.25 16.50 12.76
N PRO A 49 -5.37 17.51 12.96
CA PRO A 49 -4.36 17.86 11.97
C PRO A 49 -3.27 16.80 11.93
N LYS A 50 -3.23 15.98 10.85
CA LYS A 50 -2.27 14.87 10.69
C LYS A 50 -0.99 15.32 10.00
N ASP A 51 0.16 14.73 10.40
CA ASP A 51 1.46 15.01 9.76
C ASP A 51 1.82 13.93 8.74
N GLY A 52 1.51 14.15 7.47
CA GLY A 52 1.86 13.22 6.38
C GLY A 52 3.08 13.65 5.54
N CYS A 53 3.54 14.92 5.65
CA CYS A 53 4.62 15.42 4.79
C CYS A 53 5.30 16.71 5.28
N SER A 54 5.22 17.03 6.57
CA SER A 54 5.83 18.25 7.13
C SER A 54 7.32 18.33 6.80
N PRO A 55 7.85 19.52 6.46
CA PRO A 55 7.17 20.80 6.26
C PRO A 55 6.71 21.06 4.81
N SER A 56 6.70 20.07 3.93
CA SER A 56 6.57 20.27 2.48
C SER A 56 5.16 20.76 2.00
N GLY A 57 4.11 20.65 2.81
CA GLY A 57 2.77 21.15 2.51
C GLY A 57 2.06 20.52 1.32
N GLN A 58 2.35 19.25 0.99
CA GLN A 58 1.93 18.62 -0.25
C GLN A 58 0.77 17.64 -0.10
N CYS A 59 0.52 17.13 1.13
CA CYS A 59 -0.53 16.13 1.38
C CYS A 59 -1.87 16.72 1.85
N GLY A 60 -1.88 17.93 2.44
CA GLY A 60 -3.07 18.61 2.94
C GLY A 60 -3.68 18.03 4.23
N CYS A 61 -3.13 16.94 4.80
CA CYS A 61 -3.69 16.28 5.98
C CYS A 61 -3.71 17.17 7.24
N CYS A 62 -2.85 18.19 7.29
CA CYS A 62 -2.73 19.15 8.39
C CYS A 62 -3.53 20.44 8.17
N THR A 63 -4.53 20.45 7.29
CA THR A 63 -5.34 21.65 7.00
C THR A 63 -6.18 22.03 8.21
N VAL A 64 -6.11 23.31 8.59
CA VAL A 64 -6.91 23.97 9.62
C VAL A 64 -7.46 25.29 9.10
N LEU A 65 -8.40 25.93 9.80
CA LEU A 65 -8.82 27.29 9.48
C LEU A 65 -7.97 28.26 10.29
N VAL A 66 -7.38 29.24 9.61
CA VAL A 66 -6.70 30.39 10.22
C VAL A 66 -7.44 31.65 9.78
N ASN A 67 -8.03 32.36 10.73
CA ASN A 67 -8.90 33.52 10.46
C ASN A 67 -10.00 33.18 9.41
N GLY A 68 -10.63 32.00 9.54
CA GLY A 68 -11.68 31.48 8.66
C GLY A 68 -11.20 30.96 7.29
N LYS A 69 -9.90 30.95 7.00
CA LYS A 69 -9.35 30.47 5.72
C LYS A 69 -8.65 29.12 5.91
N ALA A 70 -8.93 28.15 5.05
CA ALA A 70 -8.26 26.85 5.07
C ALA A 70 -6.79 26.96 4.63
N VAL A 71 -5.88 26.65 5.54
CA VAL A 71 -4.42 26.70 5.33
C VAL A 71 -3.78 25.38 5.72
N VAL A 72 -2.62 25.09 5.14
CA VAL A 72 -1.80 23.91 5.47
C VAL A 72 -0.87 24.31 6.63
N SER A 73 -1.15 23.82 7.85
CA SER A 73 -0.49 24.30 9.07
C SER A 73 1.01 23.96 9.15
N CYS A 74 1.49 22.91 8.47
CA CYS A 74 2.92 22.60 8.41
C CYS A 74 3.77 23.60 7.60
N GLN A 75 3.13 24.48 6.80
CA GLN A 75 3.82 25.57 6.10
C GLN A 75 3.54 26.95 6.72
N THR A 76 2.75 27.00 7.78
CA THR A 76 2.48 28.23 8.51
C THR A 76 3.49 28.36 9.64
N SER A 77 4.50 29.23 9.50
CA SER A 77 5.48 29.52 10.56
C SER A 77 4.74 29.96 11.82
N ILE A 78 5.25 29.56 13.00
CA ILE A 78 4.61 29.91 14.28
C ILE A 78 4.54 31.44 14.46
N ASP A 79 5.53 32.20 14.01
CA ASP A 79 5.55 33.66 14.06
C ASP A 79 4.46 34.30 13.21
N LYS A 80 4.11 33.70 12.05
CA LYS A 80 3.00 34.19 11.20
C LYS A 80 1.64 33.92 11.79
N ALA A 81 1.55 33.02 12.77
CA ALA A 81 0.32 32.69 13.45
C ALA A 81 0.04 33.57 14.67
N ASP A 82 0.96 34.47 15.05
CA ASP A 82 0.77 35.37 16.20
C ASP A 82 -0.49 36.23 16.03
N GLY A 83 -1.34 36.27 17.04
CA GLY A 83 -2.65 36.93 17.04
C GLY A 83 -3.73 36.27 16.20
N ALA A 84 -3.47 35.11 15.60
CA ALA A 84 -4.44 34.44 14.71
C ALA A 84 -5.51 33.66 15.49
N VAL A 85 -6.69 33.53 14.88
CA VAL A 85 -7.77 32.63 15.32
C VAL A 85 -7.67 31.34 14.52
N VAL A 86 -7.35 30.26 15.19
CA VAL A 86 -7.17 28.91 14.60
C VAL A 86 -8.34 28.02 15.00
N THR A 87 -8.95 27.36 14.02
CA THR A 87 -9.99 26.34 14.24
C THR A 87 -9.52 25.03 13.63
N THR A 88 -9.42 23.98 14.45
CA THR A 88 -9.21 22.61 14.01
C THR A 88 -10.54 21.86 13.90
N LEU A 89 -10.55 20.61 13.48
CA LEU A 89 -11.78 19.83 13.35
C LEU A 89 -12.45 19.60 14.73
N GLU A 90 -11.68 19.54 15.81
CA GLU A 90 -12.18 19.48 17.18
C GLU A 90 -12.95 20.76 17.60
N GLY A 91 -12.64 21.89 16.98
CA GLY A 91 -13.23 23.20 17.29
C GLY A 91 -14.51 23.56 16.49
N ILE A 92 -14.97 22.72 15.56
CA ILE A 92 -16.26 22.94 14.89
C ILE A 92 -17.43 22.39 15.74
N PRO A 93 -18.66 22.96 15.61
CA PRO A 93 -19.80 22.50 16.40
C PRO A 93 -20.09 21.00 16.25
N GLU A 94 -20.48 20.33 17.35
CA GLU A 94 -20.71 18.87 17.37
C GLU A 94 -21.79 18.44 16.36
N SER A 95 -22.83 19.22 16.14
CA SER A 95 -23.86 18.93 15.13
C SER A 95 -23.28 18.89 13.70
N GLU A 96 -22.31 19.75 13.44
CA GLU A 96 -21.63 19.77 12.14
C GLU A 96 -20.61 18.63 12.02
N ARG A 97 -19.86 18.32 13.09
CA ARG A 97 -18.99 17.14 13.15
C ARG A 97 -19.79 15.88 12.85
N SER A 98 -20.92 15.69 13.51
CA SER A 98 -21.80 14.53 13.30
C SER A 98 -22.33 14.44 11.87
N GLN A 99 -22.63 15.56 11.22
CA GLN A 99 -23.04 15.61 9.80
C GLN A 99 -21.92 15.11 8.88
N TRP A 100 -20.69 15.60 9.07
CA TRP A 100 -19.53 15.15 8.33
C TRP A 100 -19.26 13.67 8.52
N ALA A 101 -19.23 13.20 9.79
CA ALA A 101 -19.03 11.79 10.14
C ALA A 101 -20.05 10.87 9.46
N SER A 102 -21.34 11.23 9.55
CA SER A 102 -22.43 10.47 8.96
C SER A 102 -22.34 10.41 7.42
N ALA A 103 -22.02 11.52 6.76
CA ALA A 103 -21.89 11.57 5.31
C ALA A 103 -20.72 10.70 4.81
N PHE A 104 -19.54 10.83 5.44
CA PHE A 104 -18.38 10.01 5.07
C PHE A 104 -18.60 8.52 5.34
N ALA A 105 -19.25 8.17 6.44
CA ALA A 105 -19.59 6.79 6.76
C ALA A 105 -20.60 6.19 5.75
N ALA A 106 -21.70 6.90 5.48
CA ALA A 106 -22.77 6.42 4.61
C ALA A 106 -22.34 6.32 3.14
N CYS A 107 -21.58 7.29 2.62
CA CYS A 107 -21.07 7.27 1.25
C CYS A 107 -19.84 6.34 1.08
N GLY A 108 -19.22 5.84 2.16
CA GLY A 108 -17.95 5.13 2.11
C GLY A 108 -16.79 6.03 1.68
N GLY A 109 -16.85 7.33 1.99
CA GLY A 109 -15.88 8.37 1.57
C GLY A 109 -14.52 8.27 2.25
N LEU A 110 -14.25 7.19 2.98
CA LEU A 110 -13.00 6.97 3.68
C LEU A 110 -12.57 5.49 3.63
N GLN A 111 -11.26 5.27 3.73
CA GLN A 111 -10.68 3.95 3.98
C GLN A 111 -9.78 4.00 5.22
N CYS A 112 -8.49 4.41 5.08
CA CYS A 112 -7.63 4.53 6.24
C CYS A 112 -7.93 5.74 7.15
N GLY A 113 -8.63 6.77 6.65
CA GLY A 113 -9.06 7.94 7.42
C GLY A 113 -8.02 9.08 7.53
N PHE A 114 -6.73 8.82 7.32
CA PHE A 114 -5.64 9.76 7.63
C PHE A 114 -5.76 11.14 6.95
N CYS A 115 -6.24 11.19 5.70
CA CYS A 115 -6.40 12.46 4.96
C CYS A 115 -7.72 13.18 5.25
N ILE A 116 -8.71 12.49 5.84
CA ILE A 116 -10.09 12.96 5.90
C ILE A 116 -10.27 14.21 6.75
N PRO A 117 -9.70 14.33 7.96
CA PRO A 117 -9.83 15.56 8.76
C PRO A 117 -9.39 16.82 8.01
N GLY A 118 -8.25 16.75 7.30
CA GLY A 118 -7.76 17.87 6.49
C GLY A 118 -8.66 18.18 5.28
N ILE A 119 -9.22 17.14 4.63
CA ILE A 119 -10.18 17.28 3.52
C ILE A 119 -11.49 17.92 4.02
N VAL A 120 -12.01 17.49 5.16
CA VAL A 120 -13.22 18.08 5.79
C VAL A 120 -13.00 19.58 6.04
N MET A 121 -11.88 19.97 6.65
CA MET A 121 -11.58 21.39 6.91
C MET A 121 -11.49 22.22 5.63
N ARG A 122 -10.93 21.65 4.54
CA ARG A 122 -10.91 22.30 3.24
C ARG A 122 -12.30 22.43 2.64
N ALA A 123 -13.07 21.34 2.66
CA ALA A 123 -14.43 21.29 2.12
C ALA A 123 -15.37 22.24 2.87
N LYS A 124 -15.32 22.23 4.21
CA LYS A 124 -16.05 23.16 5.07
C LYS A 124 -15.82 24.62 4.64
N ALA A 125 -14.57 25.05 4.53
CA ALA A 125 -14.25 26.41 4.11
C ALA A 125 -14.83 26.79 2.73
N GLN A 126 -15.01 25.84 1.82
CA GLN A 126 -15.65 26.07 0.52
C GLN A 126 -17.16 26.08 0.61
N ILE A 127 -17.75 25.18 1.39
CA ILE A 127 -19.21 25.12 1.62
C ILE A 127 -19.68 26.37 2.36
N ASP A 128 -18.98 26.82 3.40
CA ASP A 128 -19.29 28.06 4.13
C ASP A 128 -19.31 29.27 3.20
N LYS A 129 -18.50 29.28 2.15
CA LYS A 129 -18.41 30.35 1.17
C LYS A 129 -19.45 30.28 0.04
N LYS A 130 -19.72 29.06 -0.48
CA LYS A 130 -20.51 28.83 -1.70
C LYS A 130 -21.88 28.16 -1.45
N GLY A 131 -22.05 27.46 -0.30
CA GLY A 131 -23.23 26.66 -0.01
C GLY A 131 -23.47 25.56 -1.04
N ALA A 132 -24.72 25.26 -1.33
CA ALA A 132 -25.16 24.27 -2.31
C ALA A 132 -24.79 24.60 -3.77
N THR A 133 -24.21 25.76 -4.06
CA THR A 133 -23.74 26.13 -5.41
C THR A 133 -22.31 25.65 -5.69
N LEU A 134 -21.68 24.95 -4.77
CA LEU A 134 -20.36 24.35 -4.95
C LEU A 134 -20.46 23.15 -5.89
N GLU A 135 -19.93 23.30 -7.11
CA GLU A 135 -19.90 22.22 -8.08
C GLU A 135 -18.82 21.18 -7.73
N ARG A 136 -19.11 19.88 -7.96
CA ARG A 136 -18.18 18.76 -7.75
C ARG A 136 -16.82 18.97 -8.40
N ARG A 137 -16.78 19.47 -9.65
CA ARG A 137 -15.54 19.77 -10.37
C ARG A 137 -14.72 20.87 -9.71
N ASP A 138 -15.39 21.89 -9.18
CA ASP A 138 -14.71 22.97 -8.44
C ASP A 138 -14.16 22.46 -7.11
N MET A 139 -14.92 21.60 -6.41
CA MET A 139 -14.43 20.98 -5.18
C MET A 139 -13.19 20.12 -5.45
N ALA A 140 -13.19 19.33 -6.51
CA ALA A 140 -12.02 18.52 -6.90
C ALA A 140 -10.77 19.41 -7.15
N ARG A 141 -10.95 20.60 -7.77
CA ARG A 141 -9.86 21.59 -7.94
C ARG A 141 -9.39 22.17 -6.59
N HIS A 142 -10.30 22.45 -5.67
CA HIS A 142 -9.95 22.95 -4.32
C HIS A 142 -9.20 21.90 -3.50
N LEU A 143 -9.37 20.61 -3.78
CA LEU A 143 -8.59 19.50 -3.21
C LEU A 143 -7.20 19.33 -3.86
N GLY A 144 -6.76 20.19 -4.78
CA GLY A 144 -5.48 20.10 -5.46
C GLY A 144 -4.24 20.07 -4.55
N ALA A 145 -4.35 20.58 -3.30
CA ALA A 145 -3.31 20.47 -2.27
C ALA A 145 -3.51 19.27 -1.32
N HIS A 146 -4.53 18.43 -1.55
CA HIS A 146 -4.86 17.28 -0.71
C HIS A 146 -4.61 15.98 -1.46
N LEU A 147 -3.91 15.05 -0.83
CA LEU A 147 -3.73 13.70 -1.34
C LEU A 147 -4.63 12.71 -0.60
N CYS A 148 -5.18 11.78 -1.36
CA CYS A 148 -5.72 10.53 -0.86
C CYS A 148 -5.18 9.40 -1.74
N ARG A 149 -4.57 8.38 -1.11
CA ARG A 149 -3.99 7.24 -1.84
C ARG A 149 -4.95 6.05 -1.94
N CYS A 150 -5.99 6.04 -1.08
CA CYS A 150 -6.85 4.87 -0.89
C CYS A 150 -8.07 4.84 -1.80
N THR A 151 -8.75 6.00 -2.02
CA THR A 151 -10.16 6.06 -2.42
C THR A 151 -10.40 6.44 -3.89
N GLY A 152 -9.37 6.91 -4.61
CA GLY A 152 -9.59 7.50 -5.94
C GLY A 152 -10.48 8.75 -5.92
N TYR A 153 -10.74 9.32 -4.75
CA TYR A 153 -11.56 10.53 -4.48
C TYR A 153 -13.06 10.42 -4.81
N VAL A 154 -13.53 9.39 -5.51
CA VAL A 154 -14.93 9.28 -5.97
C VAL A 154 -15.89 9.44 -4.81
N LYS A 155 -15.82 8.56 -3.83
CA LYS A 155 -16.71 8.56 -2.65
C LYS A 155 -16.43 9.71 -1.66
N ILE A 156 -15.22 10.27 -1.66
CA ILE A 156 -14.92 11.51 -0.90
C ILE A 156 -15.75 12.67 -1.44
N LEU A 157 -15.79 12.83 -2.77
CA LEU A 157 -16.57 13.88 -3.41
C LEU A 157 -18.07 13.65 -3.22
N ASP A 158 -18.55 12.37 -3.23
CA ASP A 158 -19.94 12.04 -2.92
C ASP A 158 -20.34 12.47 -1.50
N ALA A 159 -19.47 12.22 -0.50
CA ALA A 159 -19.70 12.62 0.88
C ALA A 159 -19.74 14.15 1.04
N ILE A 160 -18.84 14.87 0.36
CA ILE A 160 -18.83 16.34 0.37
C ILE A 160 -20.10 16.90 -0.30
N ASP A 161 -20.52 16.34 -1.43
CA ASP A 161 -21.74 16.72 -2.13
C ASP A 161 -22.98 16.49 -1.24
N ALA A 162 -23.04 15.37 -0.51
CA ALA A 162 -24.12 15.07 0.43
C ALA A 162 -24.22 16.13 1.56
N VAL A 163 -23.08 16.55 2.13
CA VAL A 163 -23.07 17.63 3.14
C VAL A 163 -23.48 18.96 2.53
N ALA A 164 -22.96 19.30 1.34
CA ALA A 164 -23.24 20.58 0.69
C ALA A 164 -24.72 20.75 0.30
N THR A 165 -25.36 19.67 -0.12
CA THR A 165 -26.75 19.66 -0.61
C THR A 165 -27.78 19.31 0.47
N GLY A 166 -27.36 18.74 1.59
CA GLY A 166 -28.24 18.28 2.67
C GLY A 166 -29.15 17.10 2.27
N VAL A 167 -28.74 16.31 1.27
CA VAL A 167 -29.50 15.12 0.85
C VAL A 167 -29.58 14.11 2.01
N PRO A 168 -30.77 13.53 2.30
CA PRO A 168 -30.91 12.50 3.33
C PRO A 168 -30.01 11.29 3.06
N LEU A 169 -29.28 10.87 4.09
CA LEU A 169 -28.44 9.68 4.02
C LEU A 169 -29.30 8.40 4.20
N PRO A 170 -28.91 7.27 3.61
CA PRO A 170 -29.61 6.01 3.79
C PRO A 170 -29.56 5.56 5.26
N ALA A 171 -30.60 4.87 5.72
CA ALA A 171 -30.59 4.26 7.04
C ALA A 171 -29.51 3.15 7.11
N PRO A 172 -28.85 2.95 8.27
CA PRO A 172 -27.91 1.87 8.45
C PRO A 172 -28.55 0.50 8.16
N PRO A 173 -27.87 -0.40 7.44
CA PRO A 173 -28.34 -1.75 7.18
C PRO A 173 -28.24 -2.65 8.43
N SER A 174 -28.76 -3.87 8.36
CA SER A 174 -28.71 -4.84 9.46
C SER A 174 -27.30 -5.38 9.77
N GLY A 175 -26.34 -5.14 8.86
CA GLY A 175 -24.95 -5.55 9.00
C GLY A 175 -24.65 -6.96 8.52
N ARG A 176 -25.54 -7.60 7.74
CA ARG A 176 -25.33 -8.94 7.18
C ARG A 176 -24.41 -8.91 5.95
N ILE A 177 -23.91 -10.09 5.58
CA ILE A 177 -23.11 -10.28 4.37
C ILE A 177 -23.90 -9.87 3.12
N GLY A 178 -23.28 -9.04 2.27
CA GLY A 178 -23.89 -8.46 1.06
C GLY A 178 -24.51 -7.09 1.28
N GLU A 179 -24.60 -6.62 2.51
CA GLU A 179 -25.10 -5.28 2.84
C GLU A 179 -24.00 -4.24 2.88
N ARG A 180 -24.37 -2.97 2.69
CA ARG A 180 -23.48 -1.80 2.68
C ARG A 180 -23.29 -1.23 4.08
N LEU A 181 -22.83 -2.08 5.03
CA LEU A 181 -22.52 -1.63 6.39
C LEU A 181 -21.44 -0.55 6.33
N PRO A 182 -21.62 0.62 6.99
CA PRO A 182 -20.54 1.59 7.14
C PRO A 182 -19.27 0.95 7.69
N LYS A 183 -18.10 1.46 7.26
CA LYS A 183 -16.82 0.97 7.76
C LYS A 183 -16.77 1.02 9.29
N TYR A 184 -16.22 -0.01 9.91
CA TYR A 184 -15.99 -0.06 11.35
C TYR A 184 -15.21 1.18 11.82
N GLU A 185 -15.68 1.86 12.85
CA GLU A 185 -15.14 3.14 13.36
C GLU A 185 -15.07 4.28 12.30
N ALA A 186 -15.99 4.30 11.33
CA ALA A 186 -15.97 5.29 10.25
C ALA A 186 -16.13 6.72 10.75
N ALA A 187 -16.95 6.96 11.76
CA ALA A 187 -17.20 8.28 12.31
C ALA A 187 -15.93 8.85 12.98
N GLU A 188 -15.31 8.05 13.83
CA GLU A 188 -14.08 8.40 14.55
C GLU A 188 -12.90 8.63 13.58
N LEU A 189 -12.81 7.82 12.53
CA LEU A 189 -11.81 8.00 11.47
C LEU A 189 -12.03 9.30 10.68
N ALA A 190 -13.30 9.63 10.35
CA ALA A 190 -13.64 10.84 9.60
C ALA A 190 -13.33 12.11 10.41
N LEU A 191 -13.55 12.07 11.70
CA LEU A 191 -13.32 13.20 12.61
C LEU A 191 -11.87 13.30 13.11
N GLY A 192 -11.05 12.26 12.91
CA GLY A 192 -9.70 12.20 13.45
C GLY A 192 -9.63 11.84 14.93
N ASP A 193 -10.76 11.40 15.51
CA ASP A 193 -10.88 11.00 16.92
C ASP A 193 -10.27 9.60 17.15
N ARG A 194 -10.20 8.76 16.10
CA ARG A 194 -9.43 7.51 16.14
C ARG A 194 -7.94 7.81 15.98
N GLY A 195 -7.16 7.46 17.01
CA GLY A 195 -5.74 7.74 17.05
C GLY A 195 -4.90 6.84 16.13
N TYR A 196 -3.84 7.41 15.58
CA TYR A 196 -2.72 6.68 14.93
C TYR A 196 -1.55 6.60 15.93
N VAL A 197 -0.51 5.82 15.63
CA VAL A 197 0.62 5.68 16.56
C VAL A 197 1.25 7.03 16.92
N ASP A 198 1.39 7.95 15.95
CA ASP A 198 1.95 9.29 16.21
C ASP A 198 1.08 10.14 17.15
N ASP A 199 -0.22 9.84 17.28
CA ASP A 199 -1.12 10.54 18.18
C ASP A 199 -1.02 10.06 19.65
N LEU A 200 -0.46 8.86 19.90
CA LEU A 200 -0.32 8.31 21.24
C LEU A 200 0.67 9.11 22.09
N ARG A 201 0.34 9.24 23.38
CA ARG A 201 1.20 9.88 24.39
C ARG A 201 1.23 9.01 25.64
N VAL A 202 2.42 8.85 26.22
CA VAL A 202 2.63 8.14 27.47
C VAL A 202 3.51 9.03 28.35
N GLU A 203 3.25 9.06 29.65
CA GLU A 203 4.01 9.85 30.61
C GLU A 203 5.49 9.45 30.62
N GLY A 204 6.39 10.42 30.63
CA GLY A 204 7.83 10.19 30.61
C GLY A 204 8.39 9.70 29.27
N MET A 205 7.59 9.72 28.18
CA MET A 205 7.97 9.24 26.86
C MET A 205 9.14 10.04 26.29
N LEU A 206 10.11 9.31 25.73
CA LEU A 206 11.20 9.82 24.91
C LEU A 206 10.84 9.75 23.43
N HIS A 207 11.61 10.46 22.61
CA HIS A 207 11.51 10.44 21.17
C HIS A 207 12.80 9.93 20.54
N ALA A 208 12.68 9.07 19.52
CA ALA A 208 13.80 8.58 18.75
C ALA A 208 13.82 9.16 17.34
N ALA A 209 15.02 9.39 16.79
CA ALA A 209 15.27 9.70 15.39
C ALA A 209 16.38 8.79 14.87
N LEU A 210 16.29 8.42 13.58
CA LEU A 210 17.26 7.54 12.92
C LEU A 210 18.30 8.35 12.15
N ARG A 211 19.58 8.01 12.30
CA ARG A 211 20.66 8.49 11.44
C ARG A 211 20.82 7.52 10.28
N LEU A 212 20.36 7.90 9.08
CA LEU A 212 20.51 7.12 7.88
C LEU A 212 21.86 7.38 7.22
N THR A 213 22.30 6.46 6.35
CA THR A 213 23.54 6.62 5.59
C THR A 213 23.45 7.74 4.55
N ASP A 214 24.61 8.35 4.23
CA ASP A 214 24.76 9.34 3.17
C ASP A 214 25.13 8.70 1.81
N HIS A 215 25.44 7.40 1.79
CA HIS A 215 25.91 6.69 0.60
C HIS A 215 25.26 5.32 0.45
N ALA A 216 24.79 5.00 -0.76
CA ALA A 216 24.21 3.70 -1.05
C ALA A 216 25.22 2.54 -0.95
N ARG A 217 26.53 2.82 -1.16
CA ARG A 217 27.59 1.81 -1.02
C ARG A 217 28.86 2.46 -0.47
N ALA A 218 29.13 2.23 0.80
CA ALA A 218 30.31 2.74 1.48
C ALA A 218 30.67 1.86 2.68
N ASP A 219 31.97 1.69 2.94
CA ASP A 219 32.42 1.11 4.21
C ASP A 219 32.35 2.19 5.29
N VAL A 220 31.68 1.91 6.39
CA VAL A 220 31.60 2.76 7.57
C VAL A 220 32.90 2.58 8.36
N LEU A 221 33.73 3.63 8.44
CA LEU A 221 35.01 3.59 9.15
C LEU A 221 34.83 3.96 10.64
N ALA A 222 34.04 5.02 10.91
CA ALA A 222 33.74 5.46 12.25
C ALA A 222 32.38 6.12 12.37
N ILE A 223 31.79 6.07 13.56
CA ILE A 223 30.57 6.79 13.94
C ILE A 223 30.89 7.62 15.17
N ASP A 224 30.85 8.95 15.04
CA ASP A 224 31.13 9.90 16.14
C ASP A 224 29.82 10.58 16.55
N ALA A 225 29.34 10.24 17.75
CA ALA A 225 28.13 10.79 18.35
C ALA A 225 28.43 11.88 19.42
N SER A 226 29.69 12.31 19.59
CA SER A 226 30.09 13.21 20.68
C SER A 226 29.34 14.54 20.66
N GLU A 227 29.17 15.15 19.48
CA GLU A 227 28.44 16.40 19.30
C GLU A 227 26.93 16.21 19.60
N ALA A 228 26.33 15.13 19.11
CA ALA A 228 24.94 14.78 19.38
C ALA A 228 24.66 14.58 20.86
N LEU A 229 25.55 13.87 21.58
CA LEU A 229 25.45 13.62 23.02
C LEU A 229 25.62 14.88 23.85
N SER A 230 26.34 15.91 23.34
CA SER A 230 26.50 17.19 24.02
C SER A 230 25.27 18.09 23.96
N LEU A 231 24.32 17.79 23.09
CA LEU A 231 23.11 18.61 22.94
C LEU A 231 22.16 18.40 24.13
N PRO A 232 21.76 19.47 24.84
CA PRO A 232 20.82 19.36 25.96
C PRO A 232 19.51 18.67 25.55
N GLY A 233 19.08 17.71 26.37
CA GLY A 233 17.87 16.95 26.12
C GLY A 233 18.08 15.62 25.35
N VAL A 234 19.30 15.34 24.87
CA VAL A 234 19.67 14.03 24.36
C VAL A 234 19.93 13.08 25.52
N GLU A 235 19.24 11.92 25.50
CA GLU A 235 19.38 10.87 26.51
C GLU A 235 20.52 9.90 26.17
N THR A 236 20.55 9.44 24.91
CA THR A 236 21.55 8.49 24.41
C THR A 236 21.59 8.43 22.89
N VAL A 237 22.70 7.88 22.36
CA VAL A 237 22.86 7.49 20.96
C VAL A 237 23.24 6.01 20.92
N LEU A 238 22.43 5.20 20.27
CA LEU A 238 22.62 3.75 20.14
C LEU A 238 23.14 3.41 18.74
N THR A 239 24.03 2.41 18.67
CA THR A 239 24.65 1.93 17.45
C THR A 239 24.47 0.42 17.29
N ALA A 240 24.97 -0.17 16.21
CA ALA A 240 24.93 -1.62 16.01
C ALA A 240 25.59 -2.42 17.14
N ALA A 241 26.52 -1.82 17.92
CA ALA A 241 27.15 -2.47 19.04
C ALA A 241 26.21 -2.73 20.23
N ASP A 242 25.14 -1.93 20.34
CA ASP A 242 24.18 -1.97 21.45
C ASP A 242 23.06 -3.01 21.24
N ILE A 243 23.02 -3.69 20.09
CA ILE A 243 22.00 -4.72 19.80
C ILE A 243 22.35 -6.00 20.59
N PRO A 244 21.48 -6.40 21.55
CA PRO A 244 21.78 -7.57 22.41
C PRO A 244 21.52 -8.91 21.73
N GLY A 245 20.68 -8.95 20.70
CA GLY A 245 20.24 -10.16 20.02
C GLY A 245 20.64 -10.23 18.55
N ALA A 246 19.69 -10.59 17.69
CA ALA A 246 19.93 -10.73 16.25
C ALA A 246 20.13 -9.36 15.60
N ARG A 247 21.14 -9.24 14.74
CA ARG A 247 21.48 -8.00 14.03
C ARG A 247 20.80 -7.85 12.68
N HIS A 248 20.05 -8.88 12.22
CA HIS A 248 19.37 -8.89 10.93
C HIS A 248 17.92 -9.29 11.10
N VAL A 249 17.05 -8.61 10.34
CA VAL A 249 15.61 -8.86 10.21
C VAL A 249 15.27 -9.18 8.76
N GLY A 250 14.01 -9.41 8.44
CA GLY A 250 13.51 -9.63 7.09
C GLY A 250 12.43 -10.71 7.05
N ILE A 251 11.62 -10.73 6.01
CA ILE A 251 10.44 -11.61 5.92
C ILE A 251 10.84 -13.03 5.52
N ILE A 252 11.52 -13.20 4.38
CA ILE A 252 11.92 -14.52 3.86
C ILE A 252 13.36 -14.86 4.27
N HIS A 253 14.28 -13.95 3.99
CA HIS A 253 15.67 -14.03 4.43
C HIS A 253 15.92 -12.98 5.50
N LYS A 254 16.65 -13.35 6.55
CA LYS A 254 17.08 -12.40 7.59
C LYS A 254 18.39 -11.75 7.15
N ASP A 255 18.36 -11.01 6.02
CA ASP A 255 19.53 -10.37 5.39
C ASP A 255 19.55 -8.84 5.52
N TRP A 256 18.51 -8.23 6.10
CA TRP A 256 18.42 -6.79 6.29
C TRP A 256 18.96 -6.39 7.67
N PRO A 257 20.10 -5.67 7.74
CA PRO A 257 20.68 -5.24 9.02
C PRO A 257 19.76 -4.26 9.74
N VAL A 258 19.59 -4.42 11.05
CA VAL A 258 18.90 -3.42 11.89
C VAL A 258 19.70 -2.11 11.91
N MET A 259 21.00 -2.19 12.09
CA MET A 259 21.94 -1.06 11.98
C MET A 259 23.26 -1.54 11.38
N ILE A 260 23.91 -0.64 10.61
CA ILE A 260 25.26 -0.82 10.08
C ILE A 260 26.25 -0.16 11.05
N GLY A 261 27.26 -0.90 11.49
CA GLY A 261 28.32 -0.41 12.39
C GLY A 261 29.65 -0.18 11.68
N PRO A 262 30.69 0.28 12.43
CA PRO A 262 32.05 0.39 11.93
C PRO A 262 32.58 -0.95 11.36
N ASN A 263 33.38 -0.87 10.29
CA ASN A 263 33.87 -2.00 9.49
C ASN A 263 32.79 -2.81 8.78
N GLN A 264 31.59 -2.26 8.62
CA GLN A 264 30.51 -2.82 7.81
C GLN A 264 30.21 -1.92 6.62
N ARG A 265 29.56 -2.47 5.59
CA ARG A 265 29.24 -1.78 4.34
C ARG A 265 27.76 -1.46 4.27
N THR A 266 27.42 -0.23 3.85
CA THR A 266 26.07 0.15 3.48
C THR A 266 25.70 -0.46 2.14
N SER A 267 24.43 -0.80 1.93
CA SER A 267 23.95 -1.44 0.70
C SER A 267 22.91 -0.60 -0.06
N TYR A 268 22.26 0.35 0.64
CA TYR A 268 21.34 1.31 0.03
C TYR A 268 21.17 2.55 0.95
N VAL A 269 20.49 3.58 0.44
CA VAL A 269 20.33 4.89 1.10
C VAL A 269 19.45 4.89 2.36
N GLY A 270 18.75 3.80 2.63
CA GLY A 270 17.89 3.65 3.83
C GLY A 270 18.56 2.92 5.00
N ASP A 271 19.83 2.49 4.86
CA ASP A 271 20.54 1.82 5.96
C ASP A 271 20.68 2.74 7.16
N VAL A 272 20.32 2.21 8.35
CA VAL A 272 20.39 2.93 9.63
C VAL A 272 21.77 2.74 10.24
N LEU A 273 22.37 3.83 10.75
CA LEU A 273 23.69 3.84 11.36
C LEU A 273 23.64 4.07 12.88
N ALA A 274 22.67 4.87 13.34
CA ALA A 274 22.47 5.12 14.76
C ALA A 274 21.00 5.47 15.06
N ILE A 275 20.63 5.31 16.33
CA ILE A 275 19.33 5.74 16.89
C ILE A 275 19.66 6.80 17.94
N VAL A 276 19.16 8.02 17.74
CA VAL A 276 19.28 9.10 18.72
C VAL A 276 18.00 9.19 19.54
N VAL A 277 18.11 9.16 20.85
CA VAL A 277 17.00 9.24 21.80
C VAL A 277 17.07 10.53 22.58
N ALA A 278 15.98 11.30 22.61
CA ALA A 278 15.92 12.59 23.28
C ALA A 278 14.55 12.85 23.93
N ASN A 279 14.47 13.92 24.73
CA ASN A 279 13.25 14.29 25.46
C ASN A 279 12.10 14.76 24.55
N ASP A 280 12.39 15.24 23.36
CA ASP A 280 11.40 15.65 22.38
C ASP A 280 11.86 15.37 20.93
N ARG A 281 10.90 15.38 19.99
CA ARG A 281 11.12 15.05 18.56
C ARG A 281 12.09 16.01 17.86
N ILE A 282 12.02 17.29 18.17
CA ILE A 282 12.86 18.32 17.51
C ILE A 282 14.31 18.10 17.91
N THR A 283 14.57 17.90 19.20
CA THR A 283 15.90 17.61 19.75
C THR A 283 16.45 16.30 19.19
N ALA A 284 15.64 15.21 19.13
CA ALA A 284 16.08 13.93 18.59
C ALA A 284 16.55 14.05 17.13
N ARG A 285 15.78 14.72 16.28
CA ARG A 285 16.12 14.93 14.86
C ARG A 285 17.35 15.80 14.68
N ARG A 286 17.42 16.94 15.39
CA ARG A 286 18.61 17.80 15.36
C ARG A 286 19.86 17.05 15.79
N ALA A 287 19.77 16.24 16.82
CA ALA A 287 20.90 15.45 17.30
C ALA A 287 21.29 14.33 16.31
N ALA A 288 20.32 13.73 15.58
CA ALA A 288 20.62 12.75 14.55
C ALA A 288 21.46 13.35 13.40
N ASP A 289 21.20 14.60 13.03
CA ASP A 289 21.99 15.34 12.01
C ASP A 289 23.41 15.67 12.50
N LEU A 290 23.66 15.69 13.82
CA LEU A 290 24.97 15.94 14.41
C LEU A 290 25.84 14.67 14.54
N VAL A 291 25.28 13.49 14.32
CA VAL A 291 26.08 12.25 14.30
C VAL A 291 26.90 12.21 13.03
N ARG A 292 28.23 12.30 13.18
CA ARG A 292 29.19 12.31 12.07
C ARG A 292 29.65 10.91 11.73
N ILE A 293 29.73 10.64 10.43
CA ILE A 293 30.11 9.33 9.92
C ILE A 293 31.34 9.49 9.00
N GLU A 294 32.34 8.67 9.22
CA GLU A 294 33.49 8.57 8.33
C GLU A 294 33.29 7.39 7.38
N TYR A 295 33.42 7.62 6.07
CA TYR A 295 33.15 6.62 5.03
C TYR A 295 34.33 6.42 4.11
N GLN A 296 34.48 5.18 3.61
CA GLN A 296 35.16 4.89 2.37
C GLN A 296 34.12 4.58 1.30
N VAL A 297 33.89 5.55 0.42
CA VAL A 297 32.81 5.47 -0.59
C VAL A 297 33.21 4.57 -1.76
N HIS A 298 32.28 3.73 -2.22
CA HIS A 298 32.43 2.85 -3.36
C HIS A 298 31.39 3.14 -4.46
N ARG A 299 31.72 2.75 -5.70
CA ARG A 299 30.73 2.82 -6.79
C ARG A 299 29.56 1.88 -6.48
N PRO A 300 28.29 2.35 -6.46
CA PRO A 300 27.13 1.49 -6.32
C PRO A 300 26.84 0.72 -7.62
N LEU A 301 26.27 -0.47 -7.52
CA LEU A 301 25.78 -1.29 -8.61
C LEU A 301 24.28 -1.09 -8.75
N THR A 302 23.86 -0.31 -9.75
CA THR A 302 22.45 0.16 -9.89
C THR A 302 21.72 -0.42 -11.09
N ASP A 303 22.45 -0.99 -12.08
CA ASP A 303 21.87 -1.68 -13.23
C ASP A 303 21.71 -3.19 -12.93
N PRO A 304 20.49 -3.76 -12.96
CA PRO A 304 20.29 -5.17 -12.64
C PRO A 304 20.90 -6.12 -13.67
N ILE A 305 21.07 -5.69 -14.93
CA ILE A 305 21.71 -6.51 -15.97
C ILE A 305 23.23 -6.58 -15.72
N GLU A 306 23.85 -5.44 -15.41
CA GLU A 306 25.24 -5.37 -14.98
C GLU A 306 25.43 -6.20 -13.69
N ALA A 307 24.52 -6.04 -12.72
CA ALA A 307 24.58 -6.77 -11.46
C ALA A 307 24.52 -8.29 -11.62
N MET A 308 23.66 -8.77 -12.49
CA MET A 308 23.50 -10.21 -12.77
C MET A 308 24.77 -10.82 -13.35
N SER A 309 25.53 -10.06 -14.15
CA SER A 309 26.76 -10.54 -14.80
C SER A 309 28.04 -10.21 -14.04
N SER A 310 27.98 -9.36 -13.01
CA SER A 310 29.14 -8.93 -12.22
C SER A 310 29.63 -10.03 -11.30
N SER A 311 30.88 -10.45 -11.47
CA SER A 311 31.59 -11.35 -10.55
C SER A 311 32.43 -10.59 -9.51
N ASP A 312 32.74 -9.31 -9.77
CA ASP A 312 33.71 -8.51 -9.01
C ASP A 312 33.06 -7.66 -7.94
N ILE A 313 31.75 -7.40 -8.07
CA ILE A 313 30.98 -6.57 -7.13
C ILE A 313 29.79 -7.37 -6.62
N ALA A 314 29.90 -7.84 -5.39
CA ALA A 314 28.75 -8.36 -4.64
C ALA A 314 28.07 -7.22 -3.86
N VAL A 315 26.75 -7.15 -3.93
CA VAL A 315 25.94 -6.22 -3.10
C VAL A 315 26.04 -6.63 -1.63
N HIS A 316 25.94 -7.93 -1.38
CA HIS A 316 26.29 -8.57 -0.09
C HIS A 316 27.53 -9.46 -0.28
N GLY A 317 28.11 -9.97 0.78
CA GLY A 317 29.24 -10.89 0.74
C GLY A 317 28.90 -12.28 0.16
N THR A 318 28.13 -12.33 -0.93
CA THR A 318 27.74 -13.53 -1.67
C THR A 318 28.43 -13.54 -3.03
N ASP A 319 28.67 -14.71 -3.57
CA ASP A 319 29.33 -14.90 -4.88
C ASP A 319 28.43 -14.51 -6.08
N SER A 320 27.16 -14.17 -5.83
CA SER A 320 26.21 -13.83 -6.87
C SER A 320 25.20 -12.77 -6.42
N ASN A 321 24.90 -11.82 -7.31
CA ASN A 321 23.81 -10.86 -7.10
C ASN A 321 22.44 -11.41 -7.56
N VAL A 322 22.37 -12.61 -8.13
CA VAL A 322 21.10 -13.29 -8.42
C VAL A 322 20.48 -13.77 -7.12
N LEU A 323 19.33 -13.18 -6.76
CA LEU A 323 18.57 -13.55 -5.56
C LEU A 323 17.79 -14.86 -5.76
N SER A 324 17.13 -14.98 -6.93
CA SER A 324 16.37 -16.18 -7.28
C SER A 324 16.06 -16.22 -8.78
N THR A 325 15.78 -17.42 -9.31
CA THR A 325 15.23 -17.62 -10.65
C THR A 325 14.03 -18.57 -10.55
N SER A 326 12.89 -18.11 -11.08
CA SER A 326 11.66 -18.90 -11.16
C SER A 326 11.43 -19.33 -12.61
N ARG A 327 11.22 -20.63 -12.83
CA ARG A 327 11.03 -21.22 -14.17
C ARG A 327 9.89 -22.21 -14.19
N TYR A 328 9.15 -22.22 -15.28
CA TYR A 328 8.27 -23.33 -15.64
C TYR A 328 8.08 -23.38 -17.15
N SER A 329 7.78 -24.58 -17.66
CA SER A 329 7.47 -24.81 -19.07
C SER A 329 6.37 -25.87 -19.21
N ARG A 330 5.57 -25.75 -20.24
CA ARG A 330 4.53 -26.69 -20.63
C ARG A 330 4.38 -26.72 -22.15
N GLY A 331 4.21 -27.92 -22.73
CA GLY A 331 4.19 -28.11 -24.19
C GLY A 331 5.54 -27.88 -24.87
N ASN A 332 5.59 -28.02 -26.20
CA ASN A 332 6.76 -27.73 -27.00
C ASN A 332 6.64 -26.32 -27.62
N VAL A 333 7.26 -25.33 -26.96
CA VAL A 333 7.12 -23.94 -27.38
C VAL A 333 7.77 -23.66 -28.75
N ASP A 334 8.88 -24.34 -29.10
CA ASP A 334 9.55 -24.12 -30.39
C ASP A 334 8.73 -24.67 -31.56
N GLU A 335 8.11 -25.82 -31.41
CA GLU A 335 7.21 -26.41 -32.37
C GLU A 335 5.93 -25.53 -32.52
N ALA A 336 5.36 -25.13 -31.40
CA ALA A 336 4.17 -24.24 -31.39
C ALA A 336 4.43 -22.89 -32.07
N PHE A 337 5.63 -22.31 -31.92
CA PHE A 337 6.01 -21.10 -32.68
C PHE A 337 6.19 -21.38 -34.18
N ALA A 338 6.69 -22.56 -34.57
CA ALA A 338 6.83 -22.90 -35.99
C ALA A 338 5.44 -23.06 -36.68
N GLU A 339 4.41 -23.44 -35.92
CA GLU A 339 3.04 -23.59 -36.40
C GLU A 339 2.22 -22.28 -36.28
N SER A 340 2.72 -21.25 -35.61
CA SER A 340 2.02 -19.96 -35.42
C SER A 340 1.98 -19.17 -36.71
N THR A 341 0.79 -18.66 -37.08
CA THR A 341 0.61 -17.78 -38.24
C THR A 341 1.13 -16.37 -37.96
N HIS A 342 0.88 -15.86 -36.78
CA HIS A 342 1.31 -14.54 -36.35
C HIS A 342 2.16 -14.63 -35.08
N ILE A 343 3.28 -13.90 -35.06
CA ILE A 343 4.18 -13.87 -33.89
C ILE A 343 4.46 -12.40 -33.55
N VAL A 344 4.35 -12.05 -32.28
CA VAL A 344 4.80 -10.80 -31.67
C VAL A 344 6.02 -11.09 -30.80
N ASP A 345 7.04 -10.25 -30.90
CA ASP A 345 8.32 -10.41 -30.20
C ASP A 345 8.79 -9.02 -29.70
N GLU A 346 8.58 -8.71 -28.41
CA GLU A 346 8.70 -7.35 -27.87
C GLU A 346 9.32 -7.35 -26.46
N VAL A 347 9.98 -6.24 -26.14
CA VAL A 347 10.51 -5.99 -24.80
C VAL A 347 9.69 -4.92 -24.12
N PHE A 348 9.18 -5.24 -22.92
CA PHE A 348 8.45 -4.32 -22.06
C PHE A 348 9.29 -3.97 -20.83
N THR A 349 9.14 -2.73 -20.34
CA THR A 349 9.80 -2.25 -19.12
C THR A 349 8.81 -1.55 -18.21
N THR A 350 8.97 -1.79 -16.90
CA THR A 350 8.21 -1.08 -15.89
C THR A 350 9.14 -0.39 -14.91
N GLN A 351 8.71 0.74 -14.38
CA GLN A 351 9.48 1.59 -13.47
C GLN A 351 9.34 1.13 -12.01
N ARG A 352 10.24 1.65 -11.15
CA ARG A 352 10.06 1.63 -9.69
C ARG A 352 9.06 2.71 -9.31
N ILE A 353 8.13 2.40 -8.41
CA ILE A 353 7.23 3.40 -7.83
C ILE A 353 7.10 3.25 -6.31
N GLU A 354 6.62 4.33 -5.69
CA GLU A 354 6.45 4.52 -4.26
C GLU A 354 5.01 4.25 -3.83
N HIS A 355 4.82 3.58 -2.68
CA HIS A 355 3.49 3.32 -2.11
C HIS A 355 2.73 4.60 -1.78
N ALA A 356 3.45 5.58 -1.23
CA ALA A 356 2.92 6.88 -0.84
C ALA A 356 1.72 6.80 0.13
N PHE A 357 1.73 5.83 1.04
CA PHE A 357 0.81 5.87 2.18
C PHE A 357 1.03 7.17 2.95
N LEU A 358 -0.07 7.80 3.38
CA LEU A 358 0.03 9.17 3.90
C LEU A 358 0.53 9.25 5.34
N GLU A 359 0.30 8.23 6.15
CA GLU A 359 0.92 8.10 7.47
C GLU A 359 2.35 7.58 7.32
N PRO A 360 3.41 8.38 7.63
CA PRO A 360 4.75 7.85 7.76
C PRO A 360 4.80 6.79 8.88
N GLU A 361 5.77 5.90 8.82
CA GLU A 361 5.94 4.85 9.82
C GLU A 361 6.16 5.45 11.21
N SER A 362 5.39 4.97 12.16
CA SER A 362 5.48 5.35 13.56
C SER A 362 5.33 4.13 14.45
N THR A 363 6.13 4.08 15.51
CA THR A 363 6.11 3.02 16.53
C THR A 363 6.24 3.65 17.90
N LEU A 364 5.46 3.15 18.85
CA LEU A 364 5.60 3.44 20.28
C LEU A 364 5.91 2.13 21.01
N ALA A 365 6.95 2.15 21.83
CA ALA A 365 7.34 1.00 22.65
C ALA A 365 7.41 1.41 24.13
N VAL A 366 6.83 0.62 25.00
CA VAL A 366 6.78 0.83 26.45
C VAL A 366 7.33 -0.41 27.13
N PRO A 367 8.52 -0.33 27.75
CA PRO A 367 9.10 -1.44 28.48
C PRO A 367 8.42 -1.59 29.85
N ASP A 368 8.40 -2.82 30.34
CA ASP A 368 8.10 -3.20 31.70
C ASP A 368 9.27 -4.04 32.22
N ASP A 369 9.35 -4.38 33.50
CA ASP A 369 10.50 -5.04 34.14
C ASP A 369 11.12 -6.21 33.34
N ARG A 370 10.29 -7.00 32.67
CA ARG A 370 10.69 -8.18 31.90
C ARG A 370 10.04 -8.30 30.52
N SER A 371 9.21 -7.37 30.13
CA SER A 371 8.43 -7.41 28.90
C SER A 371 8.42 -6.06 28.21
N ILE A 372 7.91 -6.04 26.98
CA ILE A 372 7.75 -4.81 26.21
C ILE A 372 6.43 -4.83 25.46
N HIS A 373 5.70 -3.74 25.52
CA HIS A 373 4.50 -3.53 24.73
C HIS A 373 4.80 -2.54 23.61
N VAL A 374 4.45 -2.91 22.37
CA VAL A 374 4.70 -2.13 21.15
C VAL A 374 3.38 -1.86 20.44
N TRP A 375 3.12 -0.60 20.09
CA TRP A 375 2.05 -0.18 19.18
C TRP A 375 2.64 0.07 17.81
N SER A 376 2.13 -0.64 16.81
CA SER A 376 2.63 -0.63 15.44
C SER A 376 1.50 -0.46 14.41
N GLY A 377 1.81 0.18 13.29
CA GLY A 377 1.00 0.20 12.07
C GLY A 377 1.53 -0.75 10.99
N GLY A 378 2.29 -1.81 11.36
CA GLY A 378 2.81 -2.81 10.42
C GLY A 378 1.72 -3.66 9.76
N GLN A 379 2.07 -4.43 8.74
CA GLN A 379 1.15 -5.33 8.03
C GLN A 379 1.12 -6.76 8.58
N GLY A 380 1.99 -7.10 9.56
CA GLY A 380 2.07 -8.42 10.18
C GLY A 380 2.60 -8.34 11.60
N ILE A 381 1.73 -8.02 12.56
CA ILE A 381 2.16 -7.75 13.94
C ILE A 381 2.76 -8.97 14.67
N TRP A 382 2.48 -10.19 14.24
CA TRP A 382 3.15 -11.40 14.76
C TRP A 382 4.59 -11.50 14.26
N ASP A 383 4.84 -11.18 12.99
CA ASP A 383 6.21 -11.10 12.44
C ASP A 383 6.98 -9.94 13.10
N ASP A 384 6.32 -8.79 13.32
CA ASP A 384 6.89 -7.65 14.07
C ASP A 384 7.31 -8.12 15.49
N ARG A 385 6.43 -8.83 16.22
CA ARG A 385 6.71 -9.40 17.55
C ARG A 385 7.94 -10.30 17.52
N ASP A 386 7.95 -11.25 16.60
CA ASP A 386 9.00 -12.27 16.53
C ASP A 386 10.37 -11.67 16.18
N ASP A 387 10.42 -10.71 15.26
CA ASP A 387 11.66 -10.01 14.93
C ASP A 387 12.11 -9.04 16.03
N ILE A 388 11.20 -8.33 16.69
CA ILE A 388 11.52 -7.51 17.88
C ILE A 388 12.12 -8.40 18.98
N ALA A 389 11.49 -9.53 19.30
CA ALA A 389 11.98 -10.46 20.31
C ALA A 389 13.41 -10.96 19.99
N ARG A 390 13.67 -11.29 18.73
CA ARG A 390 14.98 -11.72 18.23
C ARG A 390 16.05 -10.61 18.37
N VAL A 391 15.72 -9.38 18.01
CA VAL A 391 16.63 -8.21 18.11
C VAL A 391 16.95 -7.90 19.57
N LEU A 392 15.96 -8.00 20.45
CA LEU A 392 16.15 -7.79 21.89
C LEU A 392 16.80 -8.98 22.60
N GLY A 393 16.90 -10.14 21.95
CA GLY A 393 17.45 -11.37 22.58
C GLY A 393 16.55 -11.94 23.68
N ILE A 394 15.21 -11.75 23.57
CA ILE A 394 14.23 -12.22 24.54
C ILE A 394 13.22 -13.18 23.87
N SER A 395 12.41 -13.87 24.67
CA SER A 395 11.38 -14.79 24.14
C SER A 395 10.14 -14.02 23.66
N ASN A 396 9.43 -14.56 22.66
CA ASN A 396 8.27 -13.94 22.02
C ASN A 396 7.13 -13.62 23.02
N ASP A 397 6.94 -14.43 24.06
CA ASP A 397 5.92 -14.22 25.10
C ASP A 397 6.16 -12.97 25.96
N ARG A 398 7.37 -12.40 25.87
CA ARG A 398 7.73 -11.14 26.54
C ARG A 398 7.51 -9.89 25.67
N VAL A 399 7.06 -10.08 24.42
CA VAL A 399 6.76 -8.98 23.50
C VAL A 399 5.28 -9.02 23.14
N THR A 400 4.56 -7.96 23.45
CA THR A 400 3.19 -7.77 22.96
C THR A 400 3.17 -6.70 21.91
N VAL A 401 2.57 -6.99 20.75
CA VAL A 401 2.33 -5.98 19.71
C VAL A 401 0.83 -5.78 19.55
N THR A 402 0.40 -4.53 19.63
CA THR A 402 -0.99 -4.13 19.38
C THR A 402 -1.06 -3.34 18.08
N LEU A 403 -1.94 -3.76 17.18
CA LEU A 403 -2.28 -3.00 15.99
C LEU A 403 -3.10 -1.78 16.40
N ILE A 404 -2.66 -0.62 15.94
CA ILE A 404 -3.44 0.61 15.98
C ILE A 404 -3.85 1.01 14.56
N THR A 405 -4.69 2.04 14.43
CA THR A 405 -5.09 2.57 13.12
C THR A 405 -3.88 2.80 12.21
N ASN A 406 -3.94 2.28 10.98
CA ASN A 406 -2.87 2.36 10.00
C ASN A 406 -3.32 3.25 8.83
N GLY A 407 -2.58 4.32 8.58
CA GLY A 407 -2.85 5.35 7.57
C GLY A 407 -2.48 4.95 6.14
N GLY A 408 -2.74 3.68 5.77
CA GLY A 408 -2.43 3.08 4.48
C GLY A 408 -1.11 2.32 4.51
N ALA A 409 -0.99 1.28 3.68
CA ALA A 409 0.24 0.50 3.58
C ALA A 409 0.51 -0.02 2.15
N PHE A 410 -0.44 -0.68 1.50
CA PHE A 410 -0.39 -1.18 0.11
C PHE A 410 0.75 -2.18 -0.17
N GLY A 411 1.33 -2.79 0.86
CA GLY A 411 2.51 -3.66 0.82
C GLY A 411 3.77 -3.01 1.41
N GLY A 412 3.83 -1.69 1.53
CA GLY A 412 5.03 -0.95 1.96
C GLY A 412 5.35 -1.02 3.46
N LYS A 413 4.46 -1.60 4.27
CA LYS A 413 4.65 -1.79 5.71
C LYS A 413 4.72 -3.29 6.08
N GLU A 414 5.11 -4.16 5.12
CA GLU A 414 5.35 -5.58 5.40
C GLU A 414 6.70 -5.80 6.08
N ASP A 415 7.77 -5.18 5.57
CA ASP A 415 9.08 -5.21 6.22
C ASP A 415 9.12 -4.28 7.44
N LEU A 416 9.91 -4.64 8.47
CA LEU A 416 10.16 -3.75 9.59
C LEU A 416 10.90 -2.48 9.13
N SER A 417 10.38 -1.31 9.48
CA SER A 417 11.01 -0.03 9.18
C SER A 417 11.65 0.59 10.43
N ASN A 418 10.87 0.88 11.47
CA ASN A 418 11.36 1.49 12.71
C ASN A 418 10.94 0.74 13.99
N GLN A 419 10.18 -0.36 13.88
CA GLN A 419 9.63 -1.10 15.03
C GLN A 419 10.76 -1.66 15.93
N ALA A 420 11.72 -2.38 15.33
CA ALA A 420 12.85 -2.94 16.08
C ALA A 420 13.74 -1.87 16.68
N HIS A 421 13.97 -0.74 15.98
CA HIS A 421 14.76 0.38 16.46
C HIS A 421 14.13 1.06 17.68
N THR A 422 12.81 1.27 17.62
CA THR A 422 12.04 1.88 18.70
C THR A 422 11.99 0.97 19.93
N ALA A 423 11.76 -0.33 19.72
CA ALA A 423 11.75 -1.32 20.78
C ALA A 423 13.12 -1.45 21.46
N LEU A 424 14.22 -1.43 20.68
CA LEU A 424 15.59 -1.44 21.21
C LEU A 424 15.87 -0.20 22.07
N ALA A 425 15.48 0.98 21.57
CA ALA A 425 15.67 2.22 22.33
C ALA A 425 14.89 2.21 23.63
N ALA A 426 13.64 1.77 23.63
CA ALA A 426 12.82 1.66 24.84
C ALA A 426 13.39 0.63 25.84
N TRP A 427 13.83 -0.52 25.34
CA TRP A 427 14.39 -1.59 26.14
C TRP A 427 15.67 -1.17 26.87
N LEU A 428 16.58 -0.49 26.18
CA LEU A 428 17.87 -0.08 26.74
C LEU A 428 17.77 1.15 27.64
N THR A 429 16.84 2.08 27.38
CA THR A 429 16.63 3.24 28.25
C THR A 429 15.75 2.95 29.46
N GLY A 430 14.99 1.83 29.44
CA GLY A 430 13.99 1.52 30.47
C GLY A 430 12.82 2.51 30.51
N ARG A 431 12.60 3.29 29.44
CA ARG A 431 11.56 4.33 29.33
C ARG A 431 10.71 4.14 28.07
N PRO A 432 9.46 4.61 28.05
CA PRO A 432 8.68 4.67 26.82
C PRO A 432 9.41 5.46 25.74
N VAL A 433 9.47 4.94 24.51
CA VAL A 433 10.07 5.62 23.35
C VAL A 433 9.12 5.59 22.17
N LYS A 434 9.00 6.73 21.47
CA LYS A 434 8.29 6.84 20.20
C LYS A 434 9.24 7.28 19.08
N CYS A 435 9.20 6.57 17.96
CA CYS A 435 9.89 6.94 16.72
C CYS A 435 8.87 7.14 15.61
N THR A 436 8.80 8.35 15.04
CA THR A 436 7.99 8.66 13.87
C THR A 436 8.90 9.19 12.77
N LEU A 437 8.94 8.52 11.62
CA LEU A 437 9.74 8.94 10.49
C LEU A 437 9.22 10.24 9.87
N SER A 438 10.09 11.07 9.35
CA SER A 438 9.73 12.13 8.41
C SER A 438 9.31 11.49 7.07
N ARG A 439 8.65 12.26 6.19
CA ARG A 439 8.32 11.77 4.84
C ARG A 439 9.57 11.39 4.05
N GLU A 440 10.65 12.13 4.20
CA GLU A 440 11.90 11.84 3.49
C GLU A 440 12.56 10.55 3.99
N GLU A 441 12.60 10.33 5.32
CA GLU A 441 13.08 9.07 5.91
C GLU A 441 12.22 7.89 5.46
N SER A 442 10.90 8.03 5.51
CA SER A 442 9.94 7.04 5.02
C SER A 442 10.20 6.66 3.55
N LEU A 443 10.41 7.66 2.66
CA LEU A 443 10.74 7.44 1.25
C LEU A 443 12.08 6.70 1.04
N LYS A 444 13.04 6.83 1.95
CA LYS A 444 14.35 6.16 1.88
C LYS A 444 14.29 4.72 2.41
N ILE A 445 13.58 4.49 3.51
CA ILE A 445 13.69 3.24 4.29
C ILE A 445 12.87 2.10 3.68
N HIS A 446 11.55 2.26 3.48
CA HIS A 446 10.70 1.12 3.15
C HIS A 446 10.85 0.63 1.71
N ALA A 447 10.47 -0.61 1.46
CA ALA A 447 10.57 -1.26 0.17
C ALA A 447 9.67 -0.62 -0.90
N LYS A 448 10.03 -0.75 -2.19
CA LYS A 448 9.37 -0.15 -3.37
C LYS A 448 8.81 -1.22 -4.31
N ARG A 449 8.08 -0.83 -5.38
CA ARG A 449 7.71 -1.74 -6.46
C ARG A 449 8.92 -2.13 -7.28
N HIS A 450 9.06 -3.39 -7.62
CA HIS A 450 10.09 -3.91 -8.52
C HIS A 450 9.95 -3.32 -9.93
N PRO A 451 10.96 -2.63 -10.47
CA PRO A 451 11.06 -2.44 -11.90
C PRO A 451 11.46 -3.77 -12.57
N ILE A 452 10.79 -4.10 -13.68
CA ILE A 452 11.00 -5.36 -14.38
C ILE A 452 11.18 -5.09 -15.87
N ARG A 453 12.23 -5.66 -16.46
CA ARG A 453 12.42 -5.76 -17.89
C ARG A 453 11.97 -7.15 -18.35
N MET A 454 11.04 -7.19 -19.30
CA MET A 454 10.35 -8.40 -19.73
C MET A 454 10.43 -8.54 -21.24
N HIS A 455 10.97 -9.64 -21.75
CA HIS A 455 10.93 -10.00 -23.14
C HIS A 455 9.80 -11.01 -23.34
N TYR A 456 8.78 -10.63 -24.11
CA TYR A 456 7.60 -11.42 -24.44
C TYR A 456 7.63 -11.78 -25.92
N ARG A 457 7.60 -13.08 -26.22
CA ARG A 457 7.36 -13.61 -27.54
C ARG A 457 6.11 -14.47 -27.49
N ALA A 458 5.09 -14.12 -28.30
CA ALA A 458 3.83 -14.85 -28.33
C ALA A 458 3.40 -15.12 -29.77
N GLY A 459 2.77 -16.27 -29.98
CA GLY A 459 2.22 -16.70 -31.25
C GLY A 459 0.72 -16.97 -31.20
N CYS A 460 0.01 -16.78 -32.33
CA CYS A 460 -1.35 -17.23 -32.52
C CYS A 460 -1.56 -17.80 -33.93
N ASP A 461 -2.68 -18.53 -34.11
CA ASP A 461 -3.16 -18.99 -35.41
C ASP A 461 -3.78 -17.83 -36.24
N ASP A 462 -4.26 -18.14 -37.44
CA ASP A 462 -4.94 -17.19 -38.34
C ASP A 462 -6.32 -16.72 -37.82
N HIS A 463 -6.83 -17.37 -36.79
CA HIS A 463 -8.09 -16.98 -36.08
C HIS A 463 -7.79 -16.21 -34.79
N GLY A 464 -6.51 -15.91 -34.46
CA GLY A 464 -6.10 -15.21 -33.24
C GLY A 464 -6.17 -16.05 -31.95
N ARG A 465 -6.21 -17.38 -32.05
CA ARG A 465 -6.08 -18.26 -30.89
C ARG A 465 -4.61 -18.42 -30.55
N LEU A 466 -4.25 -18.13 -29.30
CA LEU A 466 -2.88 -18.28 -28.82
C LEU A 466 -2.38 -19.71 -28.99
N THR A 467 -1.16 -19.84 -29.47
CA THR A 467 -0.45 -21.12 -29.69
C THR A 467 0.75 -21.28 -28.74
N ALA A 468 1.54 -20.22 -28.57
CA ALA A 468 2.79 -20.25 -27.81
C ALA A 468 3.04 -18.94 -27.07
N LEU A 469 3.73 -19.05 -25.92
CA LEU A 469 4.25 -17.91 -25.14
C LEU A 469 5.63 -18.23 -24.60
N ARG A 470 6.62 -17.35 -24.84
CA ARG A 470 7.92 -17.38 -24.17
C ARG A 470 8.20 -16.07 -23.48
N VAL A 471 8.60 -16.13 -22.20
CA VAL A 471 8.88 -14.93 -21.39
C VAL A 471 10.25 -15.06 -20.71
N ARG A 472 11.03 -14.00 -20.79
CA ARG A 472 12.29 -13.83 -20.05
C ARG A 472 12.24 -12.49 -19.32
N ALA A 473 12.33 -12.52 -17.99
CA ALA A 473 12.19 -11.34 -17.16
C ALA A 473 13.36 -11.17 -16.18
N ILE A 474 13.79 -9.94 -15.98
CA ILE A 474 14.78 -9.55 -14.98
C ILE A 474 14.17 -8.44 -14.14
N GLY A 475 14.09 -8.65 -12.82
CA GLY A 475 13.58 -7.68 -11.85
C GLY A 475 14.67 -7.22 -10.89
N ASP A 476 14.74 -5.92 -10.67
CA ASP A 476 15.60 -5.31 -9.67
C ASP A 476 14.95 -5.41 -8.28
N SER A 477 15.56 -6.17 -7.37
CA SER A 477 15.09 -6.33 -5.98
C SER A 477 15.69 -5.30 -5.02
N GLY A 478 16.59 -4.44 -5.49
CA GLY A 478 17.33 -3.54 -4.59
C GLY A 478 18.29 -4.29 -3.67
N ALA A 479 18.61 -3.67 -2.53
CA ALA A 479 19.72 -4.12 -1.70
C ALA A 479 19.45 -5.41 -0.92
N TYR A 480 18.25 -5.63 -0.41
CA TYR A 480 17.90 -6.76 0.45
C TYR A 480 16.78 -7.59 -0.14
N ALA A 481 16.65 -8.84 0.34
CA ALA A 481 15.71 -9.79 -0.24
C ALA A 481 14.24 -9.39 -0.08
N SER A 482 13.85 -8.86 1.09
CA SER A 482 12.44 -8.61 1.40
C SER A 482 11.56 -9.77 0.90
N VAL A 483 10.64 -9.54 -0.03
CA VAL A 483 9.85 -10.56 -0.73
C VAL A 483 10.14 -10.61 -2.25
N GLY A 484 11.27 -10.06 -2.72
CA GLY A 484 11.60 -9.91 -4.14
C GLY A 484 11.56 -11.22 -4.93
N MET A 485 12.07 -12.32 -4.35
CA MET A 485 11.98 -13.65 -4.96
C MET A 485 10.52 -14.07 -5.21
N LYS A 486 9.58 -13.70 -4.32
CA LYS A 486 8.17 -14.05 -4.45
C LYS A 486 7.44 -13.14 -5.44
N VAL A 487 7.87 -11.88 -5.61
CA VAL A 487 7.33 -10.98 -6.63
C VAL A 487 7.67 -11.51 -8.03
N LEU A 488 8.93 -11.94 -8.27
CA LEU A 488 9.34 -12.50 -9.57
C LEU A 488 8.72 -13.88 -9.82
N GLU A 489 8.56 -14.70 -8.79
CA GLU A 489 7.82 -15.97 -8.88
C GLU A 489 6.35 -15.73 -9.29
N ARG A 490 5.72 -14.68 -8.70
CA ARG A 490 4.34 -14.30 -9.02
C ARG A 490 4.23 -13.73 -10.42
N MET A 491 5.19 -12.88 -10.83
CA MET A 491 5.28 -12.38 -12.21
C MET A 491 5.34 -13.55 -13.21
N ALA A 492 6.23 -14.53 -12.97
CA ALA A 492 6.34 -15.72 -13.79
C ALA A 492 5.02 -16.51 -13.84
N GLY A 493 4.44 -16.83 -12.67
CA GLY A 493 3.19 -17.61 -12.59
C GLY A 493 1.99 -16.94 -13.27
N HIS A 494 1.98 -15.61 -13.40
CA HIS A 494 0.91 -14.83 -14.03
C HIS A 494 1.25 -14.35 -15.45
N ALA A 495 2.35 -14.81 -16.04
CA ALA A 495 2.86 -14.31 -17.31
C ALA A 495 1.87 -14.42 -18.50
N CYS A 496 1.03 -15.45 -18.51
CA CYS A 496 -0.01 -15.61 -19.55
C CYS A 496 -1.31 -14.85 -19.26
N GLY A 497 -1.42 -14.15 -18.11
CA GLY A 497 -2.68 -13.51 -17.72
C GLY A 497 -3.87 -14.49 -17.64
N PRO A 498 -5.11 -14.02 -17.86
CA PRO A 498 -6.30 -14.86 -17.84
C PRO A 498 -6.55 -15.58 -19.18
N TYR A 499 -5.49 -16.00 -19.87
CA TYR A 499 -5.60 -16.58 -21.21
C TYR A 499 -5.14 -18.03 -21.25
N ARG A 500 -5.80 -18.80 -22.14
CA ARG A 500 -5.43 -20.16 -22.50
C ARG A 500 -4.26 -20.11 -23.48
N VAL A 501 -3.12 -20.68 -23.09
CA VAL A 501 -1.92 -20.79 -23.93
C VAL A 501 -1.47 -22.24 -23.92
N PRO A 502 -1.50 -22.96 -25.06
CA PRO A 502 -1.14 -24.38 -25.11
C PRO A 502 0.33 -24.68 -24.82
N ALA A 503 1.25 -23.88 -25.30
CA ALA A 503 2.69 -24.07 -25.06
C ALA A 503 3.30 -22.81 -24.42
N ILE A 504 3.99 -22.98 -23.28
CA ILE A 504 4.51 -21.87 -22.49
C ILE A 504 5.90 -22.18 -21.92
N ASP A 505 6.80 -21.18 -21.94
CA ASP A 505 8.15 -21.26 -21.37
C ASP A 505 8.51 -19.92 -20.72
N VAL A 506 8.55 -19.89 -19.39
CA VAL A 506 8.73 -18.67 -18.59
C VAL A 506 9.94 -18.79 -17.68
N GLU A 507 10.74 -17.72 -17.65
CA GLU A 507 11.83 -17.55 -16.70
C GLU A 507 11.83 -16.10 -16.19
N ALA A 508 11.88 -15.92 -14.87
CA ALA A 508 11.97 -14.64 -14.20
C ALA A 508 13.08 -14.67 -13.12
N THR A 509 14.00 -13.74 -13.21
CA THR A 509 15.17 -13.63 -12.33
C THR A 509 15.09 -12.36 -11.48
N ALA A 510 15.19 -12.51 -10.15
CA ALA A 510 15.34 -11.43 -9.20
C ALA A 510 16.82 -11.14 -8.96
N VAL A 511 17.23 -9.87 -9.03
CA VAL A 511 18.63 -9.46 -8.94
C VAL A 511 18.79 -8.40 -7.84
N ARG A 512 19.84 -8.54 -7.01
CA ARG A 512 20.23 -7.54 -6.01
C ARG A 512 21.03 -6.42 -6.65
N THR A 513 20.77 -5.18 -6.20
CA THR A 513 21.49 -3.97 -6.59
C THR A 513 21.68 -3.06 -5.39
N ASN A 514 22.42 -1.95 -5.52
CA ASN A 514 22.48 -0.92 -4.48
C ASN A 514 21.34 0.13 -4.59
N ASN A 515 20.30 -0.17 -5.34
CA ASN A 515 19.09 0.64 -5.37
C ASN A 515 18.25 0.47 -4.08
N PRO A 516 17.27 1.36 -3.82
CA PRO A 516 16.28 1.15 -2.78
C PRO A 516 15.65 -0.24 -2.86
N VAL A 517 15.49 -0.88 -1.70
CA VAL A 517 14.92 -2.22 -1.59
C VAL A 517 13.56 -2.28 -2.30
N CYS A 518 13.31 -3.36 -3.02
CA CYS A 518 12.02 -3.63 -3.61
C CYS A 518 11.34 -4.80 -2.89
N GLY A 519 10.06 -4.63 -2.57
CA GLY A 519 9.28 -5.59 -1.80
C GLY A 519 7.84 -5.69 -2.29
N ALA A 520 6.93 -5.96 -1.37
CA ALA A 520 5.52 -6.05 -1.68
C ALA A 520 4.95 -4.69 -2.10
N PHE A 521 4.20 -4.67 -3.17
CA PHE A 521 3.34 -3.57 -3.56
C PHE A 521 2.12 -4.12 -4.30
N ARG A 522 0.92 -3.57 -4.02
CA ARG A 522 -0.38 -3.92 -4.59
C ARG A 522 -0.27 -4.38 -6.06
N GLY A 523 -0.71 -5.61 -6.40
CA GLY A 523 -0.51 -6.26 -7.70
C GLY A 523 0.64 -7.28 -7.75
N PHE A 524 1.73 -7.07 -6.99
CA PHE A 524 2.78 -8.04 -6.63
C PHE A 524 3.30 -8.88 -7.81
N GLY A 525 3.80 -8.24 -8.86
CA GLY A 525 4.33 -8.92 -10.06
C GLY A 525 3.28 -9.18 -11.15
N ALA A 526 2.02 -9.45 -10.79
CA ALA A 526 0.98 -9.73 -11.78
C ALA A 526 0.65 -8.53 -12.67
N ASN A 527 0.64 -7.31 -12.14
CA ASN A 527 0.36 -6.10 -12.92
C ASN A 527 1.48 -5.78 -13.93
N GLN A 528 2.75 -6.07 -13.59
CA GLN A 528 3.86 -5.92 -14.53
C GLN A 528 3.73 -6.92 -15.68
N ALA A 529 3.49 -8.20 -15.35
CA ALA A 529 3.25 -9.24 -16.34
C ALA A 529 2.05 -8.93 -17.24
N GLN A 530 0.96 -8.44 -16.64
CA GLN A 530 -0.27 -8.14 -17.39
C GLN A 530 -0.09 -6.97 -18.34
N PHE A 531 0.68 -5.92 -17.98
CA PHE A 531 1.00 -4.84 -18.91
C PHE A 531 1.66 -5.37 -20.20
N ALA A 532 2.60 -6.29 -20.08
CA ALA A 532 3.27 -6.89 -21.23
C ALA A 532 2.34 -7.83 -22.01
N MET A 533 1.59 -8.68 -21.31
CA MET A 533 0.67 -9.64 -21.97
C MET A 533 -0.45 -8.90 -22.71
N GLU A 534 -1.05 -7.87 -22.12
CA GLU A 534 -2.10 -7.08 -22.80
C GLU A 534 -1.54 -6.34 -24.04
N GLY A 535 -0.32 -5.80 -23.94
CA GLY A 535 0.36 -5.17 -25.07
C GLY A 535 0.65 -6.15 -26.21
N VAL A 536 0.93 -7.41 -25.91
CA VAL A 536 1.07 -8.49 -26.90
C VAL A 536 -0.29 -8.85 -27.52
N MET A 537 -1.34 -8.96 -26.70
CA MET A 537 -2.70 -9.28 -27.19
C MET A 537 -3.17 -8.26 -28.23
N ASP A 538 -3.00 -6.97 -27.96
CA ASP A 538 -3.43 -5.91 -28.89
C ASP A 538 -2.67 -5.95 -30.22
N ARG A 539 -1.35 -6.22 -30.20
CA ARG A 539 -0.54 -6.38 -31.42
C ARG A 539 -0.93 -7.61 -32.22
N LEU A 540 -1.25 -8.72 -31.55
CA LEU A 540 -1.76 -9.91 -32.23
C LEU A 540 -3.14 -9.63 -32.86
N ALA A 541 -4.02 -8.91 -32.15
CA ALA A 541 -5.33 -8.51 -32.67
C ALA A 541 -5.20 -7.72 -33.99
N GLU A 542 -4.29 -6.73 -34.02
CA GLU A 542 -4.00 -5.93 -35.22
C GLU A 542 -3.49 -6.80 -36.38
N ARG A 543 -2.55 -7.74 -36.11
CA ARG A 543 -2.02 -8.66 -37.14
C ARG A 543 -3.05 -9.62 -37.71
N VAL A 544 -3.99 -10.07 -36.89
CA VAL A 544 -5.11 -10.93 -37.30
C VAL A 544 -6.22 -10.12 -37.97
N GLY A 545 -6.30 -8.79 -37.75
CA GLY A 545 -7.33 -7.91 -38.26
C GLY A 545 -8.65 -7.99 -37.48
N ILE A 546 -8.59 -8.26 -36.16
CA ILE A 546 -9.74 -8.26 -35.24
C ILE A 546 -9.53 -7.20 -34.17
N ASP A 547 -10.61 -6.85 -33.45
CA ASP A 547 -10.49 -5.85 -32.38
C ASP A 547 -9.95 -6.45 -31.07
N GLY A 548 -9.55 -5.55 -30.16
CA GLY A 548 -8.91 -5.92 -28.89
C GLY A 548 -9.88 -6.65 -27.95
N TRP A 549 -11.19 -6.41 -28.02
CA TRP A 549 -12.17 -7.17 -27.21
C TRP A 549 -12.31 -8.60 -27.74
N GLU A 550 -12.41 -8.76 -29.06
CA GLU A 550 -12.62 -10.05 -29.72
C GLU A 550 -11.45 -11.01 -29.50
N ILE A 551 -10.19 -10.56 -29.58
CA ILE A 551 -9.04 -11.44 -29.36
C ILE A 551 -9.02 -11.96 -27.92
N ARG A 552 -9.40 -11.12 -26.94
CA ARG A 552 -9.52 -11.51 -25.52
C ARG A 552 -10.64 -12.53 -25.35
N LYS A 553 -11.79 -12.33 -25.99
CA LYS A 553 -12.94 -13.26 -25.93
C LYS A 553 -12.60 -14.65 -26.47
N ARG A 554 -11.80 -14.74 -27.55
CA ARG A 554 -11.37 -16.03 -28.13
C ARG A 554 -10.40 -16.81 -27.26
N ASN A 555 -9.66 -16.11 -26.38
CA ASN A 555 -8.57 -16.68 -25.61
C ASN A 555 -8.83 -16.75 -24.10
N VAL A 556 -9.90 -16.13 -23.59
CA VAL A 556 -10.20 -16.14 -22.15
C VAL A 556 -10.35 -17.56 -21.63
N ILE A 557 -9.74 -17.84 -20.49
CA ILE A 557 -9.78 -19.16 -19.82
C ILE A 557 -11.20 -19.58 -19.48
N GLN A 558 -11.44 -20.89 -19.60
CA GLN A 558 -12.71 -21.54 -19.28
C GLN A 558 -12.51 -22.65 -18.25
N PRO A 559 -13.54 -23.07 -17.52
CA PRO A 559 -13.46 -24.23 -16.65
C PRO A 559 -12.97 -25.47 -17.40
N GLY A 560 -11.99 -26.16 -16.81
CA GLY A 560 -11.32 -27.30 -17.41
C GLY A 560 -10.09 -26.95 -18.27
N ASP A 561 -9.87 -25.67 -18.59
CA ASP A 561 -8.63 -25.25 -19.27
C ASP A 561 -7.43 -25.36 -18.33
N GLU A 562 -6.30 -25.68 -18.89
CA GLU A 562 -5.03 -25.69 -18.19
C GLU A 562 -4.37 -24.28 -18.25
N TRP A 563 -4.24 -23.67 -17.08
CA TRP A 563 -3.70 -22.30 -16.96
C TRP A 563 -2.21 -22.32 -16.58
N GLY A 564 -1.44 -21.43 -17.20
CA GLY A 564 -0.07 -21.07 -16.86
C GLY A 564 0.82 -22.25 -16.44
N PRO A 565 1.11 -22.37 -15.14
CA PRO A 565 1.96 -23.45 -14.61
C PRO A 565 1.37 -24.88 -14.65
N GLY A 566 0.17 -25.07 -15.21
CA GLY A 566 -0.47 -26.39 -15.33
C GLY A 566 -1.70 -26.59 -14.45
N GLN A 567 -2.20 -25.52 -13.80
CA GLN A 567 -3.41 -25.63 -12.99
C GLN A 567 -4.66 -25.80 -13.86
N ILE A 568 -5.46 -26.84 -13.59
CA ILE A 568 -6.79 -26.95 -14.19
C ILE A 568 -7.74 -25.97 -13.49
N MET A 569 -8.38 -25.12 -14.31
CA MET A 569 -9.25 -24.08 -13.80
C MET A 569 -10.63 -24.60 -13.43
N ASP A 570 -11.13 -24.14 -12.27
CA ASP A 570 -12.45 -24.45 -11.75
C ASP A 570 -13.53 -23.46 -12.28
N ASP A 571 -14.78 -23.65 -11.88
CA ASP A 571 -15.91 -22.79 -12.29
C ASP A 571 -15.75 -21.32 -11.86
N GLY A 572 -14.91 -21.02 -10.87
CA GLY A 572 -14.56 -19.67 -10.45
C GLY A 572 -13.95 -18.83 -11.58
N CYS A 573 -13.30 -19.44 -12.58
CA CYS A 573 -12.69 -18.73 -13.70
C CYS A 573 -13.69 -18.11 -14.69
N ARG A 574 -14.97 -18.49 -14.66
CA ARG A 574 -16.04 -17.84 -15.44
C ARG A 574 -16.14 -16.34 -15.16
N GLY A 575 -15.59 -15.89 -14.01
CA GLY A 575 -15.48 -14.49 -13.68
C GLY A 575 -14.69 -13.67 -14.70
N ALA A 576 -13.68 -14.26 -15.36
CA ALA A 576 -12.88 -13.57 -16.38
C ALA A 576 -13.74 -13.20 -17.60
N GLU A 577 -14.48 -14.16 -18.14
CA GLU A 577 -15.39 -13.93 -19.25
C GLU A 577 -16.54 -12.99 -18.86
N ALA A 578 -17.13 -13.17 -17.67
CA ALA A 578 -18.21 -12.33 -17.19
C ALA A 578 -17.79 -10.85 -17.04
N CYS A 579 -16.58 -10.58 -16.58
CA CYS A 579 -16.03 -9.22 -16.53
C CYS A 579 -15.84 -8.62 -17.94
N LEU A 580 -15.29 -9.41 -18.87
CA LEU A 580 -15.10 -8.98 -20.26
C LEU A 580 -16.44 -8.68 -20.96
N ASP A 581 -17.45 -9.53 -20.77
CA ASP A 581 -18.79 -9.34 -21.32
C ASP A 581 -19.50 -8.13 -20.69
N ALA A 582 -19.26 -7.84 -19.42
CA ALA A 582 -19.86 -6.70 -18.73
C ALA A 582 -19.41 -5.33 -19.30
N VAL A 583 -18.26 -5.23 -19.96
CA VAL A 583 -17.78 -4.01 -20.62
C VAL A 583 -18.11 -3.95 -22.12
N LYS A 584 -18.61 -5.04 -22.74
CA LYS A 584 -18.91 -5.12 -24.18
C LYS A 584 -19.87 -4.05 -24.68
N PRO A 585 -20.99 -3.78 -23.99
CA PRO A 585 -21.92 -2.74 -24.48
C PRO A 585 -21.28 -1.34 -24.57
N ASP A 586 -20.35 -1.03 -23.67
CA ASP A 586 -19.62 0.24 -23.69
C ASP A 586 -18.55 0.26 -24.76
N TRP A 587 -17.86 -0.87 -24.96
CA TRP A 587 -16.93 -1.06 -26.08
C TRP A 587 -17.59 -0.80 -27.42
N ASP A 588 -18.71 -1.45 -27.68
CA ASP A 588 -19.46 -1.28 -28.95
C ASP A 588 -19.91 0.16 -29.17
N ARG A 589 -20.39 0.80 -28.09
CA ARG A 589 -20.80 2.21 -28.13
C ARG A 589 -19.64 3.15 -28.43
N ALA A 590 -18.46 2.91 -27.79
CA ALA A 590 -17.26 3.71 -27.99
C ALA A 590 -16.73 3.54 -29.43
N ILE A 591 -16.66 2.33 -29.96
CA ILE A 591 -16.26 2.06 -31.34
C ILE A 591 -17.24 2.72 -32.33
N ALA A 592 -18.56 2.55 -32.16
CA ALA A 592 -19.58 3.18 -33.02
C ALA A 592 -19.52 4.73 -32.99
N ALA A 593 -19.08 5.30 -31.86
CA ALA A 593 -18.89 6.75 -31.70
C ALA A 593 -17.48 7.23 -32.12
N ASN A 594 -16.66 6.38 -32.71
CA ASN A 594 -15.24 6.66 -33.10
C ASN A 594 -14.40 7.24 -31.95
N ARG A 595 -14.58 6.72 -30.72
CA ARG A 595 -13.80 7.10 -29.54
C ARG A 595 -12.45 6.36 -29.54
N ALA A 596 -11.42 6.98 -28.96
CA ALA A 596 -10.20 6.28 -28.62
C ALA A 596 -10.46 5.44 -27.37
N VAL A 597 -10.50 4.12 -27.50
CA VAL A 597 -10.89 3.18 -26.45
C VAL A 597 -9.93 1.99 -26.40
N GLY A 598 -9.60 1.56 -25.18
CA GLY A 598 -8.84 0.35 -24.91
C GLY A 598 -9.49 -0.52 -23.85
N VAL A 599 -9.28 -1.82 -23.95
CA VAL A 599 -9.75 -2.80 -22.96
C VAL A 599 -8.57 -3.63 -22.47
N GLY A 600 -8.51 -3.87 -21.15
CA GLY A 600 -7.55 -4.77 -20.53
C GLY A 600 -8.27 -5.80 -19.69
N LEU A 601 -7.81 -7.04 -19.71
CA LEU A 601 -8.30 -8.15 -18.90
C LEU A 601 -7.21 -8.57 -17.90
N GLY A 602 -7.57 -8.86 -16.66
CA GLY A 602 -6.62 -9.19 -15.59
C GLY A 602 -7.04 -10.39 -14.76
N LEU A 603 -6.03 -11.06 -14.21
CA LEU A 603 -6.18 -12.16 -13.26
C LEU A 603 -5.21 -11.93 -12.10
N LYS A 604 -5.67 -12.16 -10.87
CA LYS A 604 -4.83 -12.10 -9.66
C LYS A 604 -5.25 -13.15 -8.64
N ASN A 605 -4.29 -13.90 -8.15
CA ASN A 605 -4.54 -14.86 -7.07
C ASN A 605 -5.03 -14.19 -5.79
N SER A 606 -5.88 -14.88 -5.06
CA SER A 606 -6.20 -14.65 -3.65
C SER A 606 -5.54 -15.73 -2.81
N GLY A 607 -4.79 -15.35 -1.76
CA GLY A 607 -3.95 -16.28 -1.01
C GLY A 607 -2.49 -16.33 -1.49
N LEU A 608 -1.63 -16.95 -0.70
CA LEU A 608 -0.20 -17.12 -1.03
C LEU A 608 -0.01 -18.22 -2.07
N GLY A 609 -0.64 -19.36 -1.89
CA GLY A 609 -0.54 -20.50 -2.81
C GLY A 609 0.87 -21.05 -2.97
N ASN A 610 1.14 -21.72 -4.10
CA ASN A 610 2.43 -22.28 -4.49
C ASN A 610 3.05 -23.18 -3.39
N GLY A 611 2.21 -24.07 -2.81
CA GLY A 611 2.63 -25.00 -1.76
C GLY A 611 2.78 -24.40 -0.36
N PHE A 612 2.45 -23.12 -0.18
CA PHE A 612 2.48 -22.50 1.14
C PHE A 612 1.24 -22.94 1.96
N ARG A 613 1.46 -23.44 3.17
CA ARG A 613 0.37 -23.82 4.08
C ARG A 613 -0.13 -22.58 4.81
N GLU A 614 -1.32 -22.13 4.43
CA GLU A 614 -1.96 -20.98 5.06
C GLU A 614 -2.90 -21.44 6.16
N VAL A 615 -2.68 -20.95 7.36
CA VAL A 615 -3.53 -21.20 8.53
C VAL A 615 -3.81 -19.87 9.22
N THR A 616 -5.05 -19.65 9.62
CA THR A 616 -5.40 -18.51 10.44
C THR A 616 -6.44 -18.90 11.49
N ARG A 617 -6.43 -18.19 12.61
CA ARG A 617 -7.38 -18.41 13.70
C ARG A 617 -8.13 -17.12 14.00
N ALA A 618 -9.28 -17.28 14.63
CA ALA A 618 -10.05 -16.22 15.24
C ALA A 618 -10.61 -16.67 16.57
N VAL A 619 -10.91 -15.71 17.43
CA VAL A 619 -11.60 -15.95 18.71
C VAL A 619 -12.87 -15.11 18.71
N VAL A 620 -13.95 -15.74 19.16
CA VAL A 620 -15.20 -15.07 19.54
C VAL A 620 -15.42 -15.26 21.03
N ARG A 621 -15.70 -14.18 21.76
CA ARG A 621 -15.93 -14.17 23.20
C ARG A 621 -17.13 -13.31 23.56
N PHE A 622 -18.08 -13.87 24.27
CA PHE A 622 -19.24 -13.14 24.81
C PHE A 622 -18.85 -12.53 26.15
N ARG A 623 -18.97 -11.21 26.26
CA ARG A 623 -18.61 -10.45 27.46
C ARG A 623 -19.83 -10.23 28.35
N ASN A 624 -19.58 -10.10 29.64
CA ASN A 624 -20.64 -9.86 30.64
C ASN A 624 -21.37 -8.51 30.46
N ASP A 625 -20.77 -7.54 29.76
CA ASP A 625 -21.36 -6.25 29.40
C ASP A 625 -22.29 -6.32 28.16
N GLY A 626 -22.47 -7.50 27.59
CA GLY A 626 -23.34 -7.74 26.44
C GLY A 626 -22.67 -7.54 25.08
N LEU A 627 -21.39 -7.14 25.04
CA LEU A 627 -20.60 -7.05 23.81
C LEU A 627 -20.09 -8.43 23.40
N VAL A 628 -19.77 -8.57 22.13
CA VAL A 628 -19.14 -9.75 21.54
C VAL A 628 -17.79 -9.35 20.98
N GLU A 629 -16.74 -9.84 21.60
CA GLU A 629 -15.38 -9.61 21.18
C GLU A 629 -15.01 -10.58 20.06
N VAL A 630 -14.48 -10.03 18.95
CA VAL A 630 -13.93 -10.79 17.82
C VAL A 630 -12.44 -10.45 17.73
N ARG A 631 -11.57 -11.45 17.87
CA ARG A 631 -10.13 -11.31 17.68
C ARG A 631 -9.71 -12.08 16.43
N HIS A 632 -8.87 -11.46 15.59
CA HIS A 632 -8.33 -12.08 14.40
C HIS A 632 -6.88 -11.66 14.13
N GLY A 633 -6.20 -12.36 13.21
CA GLY A 633 -4.79 -12.16 12.90
C GLY A 633 -4.49 -11.19 11.74
N TRP A 634 -5.46 -10.41 11.26
CA TRP A 634 -5.33 -9.59 10.06
C TRP A 634 -5.19 -8.10 10.39
N THR A 635 -4.26 -7.43 9.72
CA THR A 635 -4.04 -5.99 9.88
C THR A 635 -5.09 -5.18 9.12
N GLU A 636 -5.75 -4.24 9.80
CA GLU A 636 -6.59 -3.20 9.21
C GLU A 636 -5.69 -2.02 8.79
N MET A 637 -5.55 -1.79 7.48
CA MET A 637 -4.77 -0.68 6.92
C MET A 637 -5.64 0.29 6.09
N GLY A 638 -6.96 0.20 6.28
CA GLY A 638 -7.99 0.98 5.58
C GLY A 638 -8.92 0.13 4.72
N GLN A 639 -8.56 -1.10 4.37
CA GLN A 639 -9.30 -1.95 3.44
C GLN A 639 -10.63 -2.49 3.99
N GLY A 640 -10.84 -2.47 5.32
CA GLY A 640 -12.12 -2.84 5.93
C GLY A 640 -12.22 -4.27 6.45
N ILE A 641 -11.11 -4.93 6.79
CA ILE A 641 -11.14 -6.30 7.36
C ILE A 641 -11.88 -6.36 8.70
N ASN A 642 -11.80 -5.28 9.51
CA ASN A 642 -12.57 -5.21 10.75
C ASN A 642 -14.09 -5.14 10.48
N THR A 643 -14.51 -4.44 9.42
CA THR A 643 -15.92 -4.42 8.99
C THR A 643 -16.38 -5.80 8.53
N VAL A 644 -15.53 -6.53 7.78
CA VAL A 644 -15.79 -7.92 7.40
C VAL A 644 -15.96 -8.79 8.65
N ALA A 645 -15.13 -8.61 9.67
CA ALA A 645 -15.24 -9.35 10.93
C ALA A 645 -16.60 -9.11 11.64
N VAL A 646 -17.05 -7.84 11.67
CA VAL A 646 -18.36 -7.47 12.19
C VAL A 646 -19.49 -8.16 11.39
N GLN A 647 -19.45 -8.07 10.04
CA GLN A 647 -20.51 -8.63 9.19
C GLN A 647 -20.58 -10.17 9.30
N VAL A 648 -19.43 -10.86 9.35
CA VAL A 648 -19.42 -12.32 9.55
C VAL A 648 -19.99 -12.70 10.93
N ALA A 649 -19.60 -11.99 11.99
CA ALA A 649 -20.13 -12.26 13.33
C ALA A 649 -21.65 -11.98 13.41
N THR A 650 -22.11 -10.87 12.83
CA THR A 650 -23.53 -10.50 12.73
C THR A 650 -24.33 -11.57 11.99
N GLU A 651 -23.83 -12.03 10.83
CA GLU A 651 -24.48 -13.08 10.02
C GLU A 651 -24.58 -14.40 10.78
N GLU A 652 -23.47 -14.88 11.35
CA GLU A 652 -23.38 -16.21 11.94
C GLU A 652 -24.04 -16.29 13.32
N LEU A 653 -24.03 -15.21 14.11
CA LEU A 653 -24.58 -15.20 15.47
C LEU A 653 -25.97 -14.54 15.57
N SER A 654 -26.46 -13.93 14.48
CA SER A 654 -27.71 -13.17 14.43
C SER A 654 -27.77 -12.09 15.54
N ILE A 655 -26.69 -11.35 15.71
CA ILE A 655 -26.55 -10.24 16.66
C ILE A 655 -26.50 -8.89 15.93
N ASP A 656 -26.72 -7.81 16.68
CA ASP A 656 -26.58 -6.45 16.20
C ASP A 656 -25.09 -6.12 15.93
N PRO A 657 -24.72 -5.50 14.80
CA PRO A 657 -23.35 -5.12 14.51
C PRO A 657 -22.72 -4.18 15.55
N GLU A 658 -23.51 -3.33 16.21
CA GLU A 658 -23.04 -2.43 17.27
C GLU A 658 -22.53 -3.18 18.52
N ARG A 659 -22.92 -4.45 18.69
CA ARG A 659 -22.45 -5.28 19.80
C ARG A 659 -21.06 -5.89 19.54
N VAL A 660 -20.53 -5.81 18.32
CA VAL A 660 -19.27 -6.45 17.95
C VAL A 660 -18.10 -5.49 18.17
N VAL A 661 -17.12 -5.92 18.97
CA VAL A 661 -15.85 -5.21 19.20
C VAL A 661 -14.71 -6.01 18.60
N VAL A 662 -13.93 -5.40 17.72
CA VAL A 662 -12.80 -6.05 17.04
C VAL A 662 -11.48 -5.68 17.70
N ILE A 663 -10.65 -6.69 18.02
CA ILE A 663 -9.34 -6.52 18.64
C ILE A 663 -8.28 -7.27 17.83
N VAL A 664 -7.15 -6.59 17.55
CA VAL A 664 -6.01 -7.18 16.85
C VAL A 664 -4.73 -6.92 17.65
N ASP A 665 -4.28 -7.93 18.38
CA ASP A 665 -3.05 -7.92 19.17
C ASP A 665 -2.41 -9.31 19.21
N THR A 666 -1.18 -9.39 19.69
CA THR A 666 -0.44 -10.65 19.80
C THR A 666 -0.62 -11.38 21.14
N THR A 667 -1.63 -11.01 21.94
CA THR A 667 -1.93 -11.73 23.21
C THR A 667 -2.52 -13.13 22.97
N ARG A 668 -2.89 -13.45 21.73
CA ARG A 668 -3.33 -14.76 21.26
C ARG A 668 -2.56 -15.14 19.99
N GLU A 669 -2.28 -16.40 19.76
CA GLU A 669 -1.65 -16.92 18.55
C GLU A 669 -2.67 -17.09 17.41
N LEU A 670 -3.09 -15.98 16.83
CA LEU A 670 -4.15 -15.92 15.80
C LEU A 670 -3.64 -15.64 14.41
N GLY A 671 -2.57 -14.82 14.28
CA GLY A 671 -2.01 -14.39 13.02
C GLY A 671 -0.89 -15.30 12.54
N PHE A 672 -0.68 -15.28 11.22
CA PHE A 672 0.41 -16.01 10.58
C PHE A 672 0.85 -15.26 9.32
N GLY A 673 2.01 -14.64 9.40
CA GLY A 673 2.60 -13.85 8.31
C GLY A 673 1.89 -12.51 8.07
N GLN A 674 2.20 -11.91 6.95
CA GLN A 674 1.75 -10.57 6.56
C GLN A 674 0.31 -10.56 6.03
N THR A 675 -0.38 -9.42 6.19
CA THR A 675 -1.65 -9.15 5.51
C THR A 675 -1.36 -8.76 4.07
N THR A 676 -1.25 -9.76 3.21
CA THR A 676 -0.81 -9.65 1.79
C THR A 676 -1.59 -10.64 0.93
N GLY A 677 -1.39 -10.60 -0.41
CA GLY A 677 -1.96 -11.58 -1.35
C GLY A 677 -3.48 -11.56 -1.43
N SER A 678 -4.12 -10.45 -1.10
CA SER A 678 -5.59 -10.27 -1.13
C SER A 678 -6.37 -11.36 -0.37
N ARG A 679 -5.76 -11.93 0.69
CA ARG A 679 -6.28 -13.11 1.42
C ARG A 679 -7.04 -12.78 2.71
N GLY A 680 -6.97 -11.53 3.19
CA GLY A 680 -7.52 -11.15 4.50
C GLY A 680 -9.00 -11.51 4.63
N THR A 681 -9.84 -11.12 3.66
CA THR A 681 -11.28 -11.42 3.69
C THR A 681 -11.54 -12.92 3.58
N LEU A 682 -10.90 -13.63 2.65
CA LEU A 682 -11.11 -15.07 2.44
C LEU A 682 -10.74 -15.87 3.70
N MET A 683 -9.52 -15.67 4.19
CA MET A 683 -9.00 -16.42 5.34
C MET A 683 -9.65 -15.96 6.64
N GLY A 684 -9.80 -14.64 6.84
CA GLY A 684 -10.39 -14.05 8.03
C GLY A 684 -11.86 -14.41 8.21
N ALA A 685 -12.67 -14.29 7.17
CA ALA A 685 -14.07 -14.71 7.20
C ALA A 685 -14.21 -16.20 7.51
N GLY A 686 -13.34 -17.04 6.95
CA GLY A 686 -13.32 -18.47 7.23
C GLY A 686 -13.06 -18.80 8.71
N ALA A 687 -12.06 -18.18 9.31
CA ALA A 687 -11.72 -18.38 10.72
C ALA A 687 -12.79 -17.84 11.66
N ILE A 688 -13.32 -16.64 11.39
CA ILE A 688 -14.40 -16.05 12.23
C ILE A 688 -15.68 -16.88 12.13
N LYS A 689 -16.05 -17.32 10.91
CA LYS A 689 -17.18 -18.25 10.72
C LYS A 689 -17.02 -19.53 11.56
N ALA A 690 -15.83 -20.12 11.56
CA ALA A 690 -15.53 -21.30 12.36
C ALA A 690 -15.63 -21.02 13.86
N ALA A 691 -15.12 -19.88 14.34
CA ALA A 691 -15.21 -19.46 15.74
C ALA A 691 -16.67 -19.23 16.18
N CYS A 692 -17.49 -18.58 15.35
CA CYS A 692 -18.91 -18.37 15.60
C CYS A 692 -19.68 -19.72 15.68
N ARG A 693 -19.34 -20.68 14.82
CA ARG A 693 -19.91 -22.04 14.88
C ARG A 693 -19.55 -22.71 16.21
N THR A 694 -18.28 -22.70 16.61
CA THR A 694 -17.82 -23.24 17.89
C THR A 694 -18.54 -22.57 19.06
N ALA A 695 -18.77 -21.26 18.98
CA ALA A 695 -19.52 -20.53 20.01
C ALA A 695 -20.98 -20.99 20.13
N ARG A 696 -21.68 -21.17 19.01
CA ARG A 696 -23.07 -21.69 18.99
C ARG A 696 -23.15 -23.09 19.56
N GLU A 697 -22.22 -23.97 19.17
CA GLU A 697 -22.11 -25.34 19.70
C GLU A 697 -21.84 -25.36 21.22
N GLY A 698 -21.08 -24.38 21.71
CA GLY A 698 -20.80 -24.17 23.13
C GLY A 698 -21.86 -23.37 23.88
N GLY A 699 -23.04 -23.10 23.27
CA GLY A 699 -24.15 -22.38 23.88
C GLY A 699 -23.86 -20.90 24.17
N CYS A 700 -22.92 -20.30 23.47
CA CYS A 700 -22.51 -18.88 23.59
C CYS A 700 -22.22 -18.47 25.04
N ALA A 701 -21.53 -19.32 25.79
CA ALA A 701 -21.21 -19.09 27.20
C ALA A 701 -20.31 -17.84 27.35
N PHE A 702 -20.57 -17.06 28.41
CA PHE A 702 -19.87 -15.81 28.69
C PHE A 702 -18.45 -16.05 29.19
N GLU A 703 -17.56 -15.12 28.87
CA GLU A 703 -16.13 -15.07 29.27
C GLU A 703 -15.30 -16.29 28.84
N ILE A 704 -15.74 -17.01 27.80
CA ILE A 704 -15.04 -18.13 27.20
C ILE A 704 -14.56 -17.77 25.81
N ASP A 705 -13.31 -18.09 25.50
CA ASP A 705 -12.70 -17.96 24.17
C ASP A 705 -13.13 -19.12 23.26
N PHE A 706 -13.99 -18.87 22.27
CA PHE A 706 -14.36 -19.82 21.23
C PHE A 706 -13.42 -19.66 20.03
N VAL A 707 -12.54 -20.61 19.83
CA VAL A 707 -11.53 -20.57 18.78
C VAL A 707 -12.05 -21.20 17.49
N GLY A 708 -11.85 -20.52 16.38
CA GLY A 708 -12.06 -21.03 15.04
C GLY A 708 -10.77 -21.02 14.23
N GLU A 709 -10.58 -22.00 13.37
CA GLU A 709 -9.45 -22.10 12.47
C GLU A 709 -9.94 -22.27 11.03
N TYR A 710 -9.28 -21.61 10.09
CA TYR A 710 -9.42 -21.82 8.65
C TYR A 710 -8.04 -22.02 8.02
N ARG A 711 -7.96 -23.00 7.08
CA ARG A 711 -6.71 -23.34 6.42
C ARG A 711 -6.88 -23.57 4.93
N VAL A 712 -5.82 -23.25 4.19
CA VAL A 712 -5.61 -23.61 2.80
C VAL A 712 -4.27 -24.34 2.73
N ASP A 713 -4.26 -25.66 2.72
CA ASP A 713 -3.07 -26.50 2.76
C ASP A 713 -3.01 -27.53 1.61
N TRP A 714 -3.87 -27.33 0.59
CA TRP A 714 -3.98 -28.20 -0.58
C TRP A 714 -3.33 -27.62 -1.85
N THR A 715 -2.62 -26.49 -1.76
CA THR A 715 -1.90 -25.94 -2.91
C THR A 715 -0.57 -26.66 -3.11
N ASN A 716 -0.12 -26.74 -4.37
CA ASN A 716 1.12 -27.36 -4.77
C ASN A 716 2.15 -26.33 -5.20
N LYS A 717 3.44 -26.68 -5.02
CA LYS A 717 4.53 -25.87 -5.58
C LYS A 717 4.63 -26.07 -7.08
N ILE A 718 4.90 -24.99 -7.83
CA ILE A 718 5.20 -25.08 -9.26
C ILE A 718 6.37 -26.03 -9.47
N GLY A 719 6.20 -27.04 -10.35
CA GLY A 719 7.22 -28.05 -10.63
C GLY A 719 7.41 -29.08 -9.50
N GLU A 720 6.43 -29.26 -8.61
CA GLU A 720 6.46 -30.28 -7.56
C GLU A 720 6.55 -31.69 -8.17
N PRO A 721 7.52 -32.51 -7.78
CA PRO A 721 7.69 -33.85 -8.37
C PRO A 721 6.45 -34.73 -8.16
N GLY A 722 5.96 -35.36 -9.24
CA GLY A 722 4.83 -36.29 -9.22
C GLY A 722 3.45 -35.59 -9.27
N VAL A 723 3.40 -34.28 -9.40
CA VAL A 723 2.16 -33.50 -9.57
C VAL A 723 2.08 -33.01 -11.00
N GLU A 724 1.20 -33.60 -11.81
CA GLU A 724 1.02 -33.26 -13.23
C GLU A 724 0.24 -31.95 -13.39
N HIS A 725 -0.83 -31.76 -12.62
CA HIS A 725 -1.67 -30.58 -12.61
C HIS A 725 -1.67 -29.91 -11.24
N PRO A 726 -0.68 -29.05 -10.94
CA PRO A 726 -0.56 -28.44 -9.62
C PRO A 726 -1.68 -27.42 -9.39
N VAL A 727 -2.31 -27.46 -8.21
CA VAL A 727 -3.17 -26.39 -7.73
C VAL A 727 -2.26 -25.30 -7.16
N VAL A 728 -1.83 -24.37 -7.99
CA VAL A 728 -0.89 -23.30 -7.58
C VAL A 728 -1.58 -22.27 -6.69
N HIS A 729 -2.85 -21.96 -6.97
CA HIS A 729 -3.63 -21.03 -6.16
C HIS A 729 -5.04 -21.56 -5.91
N SER A 730 -5.54 -21.32 -4.69
CA SER A 730 -6.86 -21.77 -4.25
C SER A 730 -8.02 -20.88 -4.74
N ALA A 731 -7.73 -19.65 -5.12
CA ALA A 731 -8.73 -18.69 -5.58
C ALA A 731 -8.10 -17.60 -6.47
N PHE A 732 -8.90 -17.04 -7.37
CA PHE A 732 -8.50 -15.91 -8.24
C PHE A 732 -9.60 -14.86 -8.31
N GLY A 733 -9.21 -13.56 -8.30
CA GLY A 733 -10.05 -12.46 -8.75
C GLY A 733 -9.78 -12.15 -10.22
N TYR A 734 -10.80 -11.68 -10.92
CA TYR A 734 -10.72 -11.29 -12.33
C TYR A 734 -11.23 -9.87 -12.53
N ALA A 735 -10.76 -9.20 -13.57
CA ALA A 735 -11.19 -7.84 -13.88
C ALA A 735 -11.06 -7.54 -15.37
N ALA A 736 -12.04 -6.82 -15.91
CA ALA A 736 -11.92 -6.15 -17.21
C ALA A 736 -12.07 -4.65 -16.98
N GLN A 737 -11.16 -3.87 -17.56
CA GLN A 737 -11.23 -2.41 -17.53
C GLN A 737 -11.27 -1.85 -18.93
N LEU A 738 -12.19 -0.91 -19.14
CA LEU A 738 -12.33 -0.16 -20.39
C LEU A 738 -11.95 1.30 -20.10
N ILE A 739 -11.03 1.82 -20.91
CA ILE A 739 -10.53 3.19 -20.83
C ILE A 739 -10.95 3.94 -22.09
N GLU A 740 -11.66 5.05 -21.94
CA GLU A 740 -11.95 5.99 -23.02
C GLU A 740 -11.03 7.21 -22.89
N VAL A 741 -10.41 7.60 -24.00
CA VAL A 741 -9.57 8.80 -24.11
C VAL A 741 -10.29 9.81 -25.00
N ASP A 742 -10.31 11.05 -24.58
CA ASP A 742 -10.81 12.18 -25.36
C ASP A 742 -9.79 12.49 -26.49
N ARG A 743 -10.25 12.56 -27.74
CA ARG A 743 -9.38 12.71 -28.89
C ARG A 743 -8.77 14.11 -29.04
N ASP A 744 -9.45 15.11 -28.48
CA ASP A 744 -9.01 16.51 -28.59
C ASP A 744 -7.97 16.87 -27.52
N SER A 745 -8.21 16.43 -26.27
CA SER A 745 -7.31 16.74 -25.14
C SER A 745 -6.27 15.66 -24.85
N GLY A 746 -6.48 14.41 -25.31
CA GLY A 746 -5.65 13.27 -24.93
C GLY A 746 -5.85 12.80 -23.48
N ASP A 747 -6.80 13.38 -22.75
CA ASP A 747 -7.09 13.00 -21.38
C ASP A 747 -7.99 11.76 -21.30
N ILE A 748 -7.85 11.00 -20.21
CA ILE A 748 -8.77 9.90 -19.94
C ILE A 748 -10.14 10.48 -19.59
N ALA A 749 -11.14 10.20 -20.44
CA ALA A 749 -12.51 10.71 -20.30
C ALA A 749 -13.31 9.94 -19.25
N ARG A 750 -13.15 8.60 -19.20
CA ARG A 750 -13.74 7.73 -18.16
C ARG A 750 -13.08 6.36 -18.11
N VAL A 751 -13.32 5.67 -16.97
CA VAL A 751 -12.96 4.27 -16.76
C VAL A 751 -14.20 3.48 -16.39
N ILE A 752 -14.40 2.32 -17.03
CA ILE A 752 -15.37 1.31 -16.59
C ILE A 752 -14.59 0.12 -16.08
N ALA A 753 -14.84 -0.27 -14.83
CA ALA A 753 -14.11 -1.29 -14.12
C ALA A 753 -15.05 -2.42 -13.67
N ALA A 754 -15.14 -3.50 -14.47
CA ALA A 754 -15.89 -4.70 -14.14
C ALA A 754 -14.97 -5.68 -13.40
N HIS A 755 -15.32 -6.02 -12.16
CA HIS A 755 -14.48 -6.84 -11.27
C HIS A 755 -15.27 -7.98 -10.65
N ASP A 756 -14.76 -9.20 -10.81
CA ASP A 756 -15.29 -10.37 -10.13
C ASP A 756 -14.69 -10.50 -8.73
N VAL A 757 -15.55 -10.31 -7.75
CA VAL A 757 -15.22 -10.30 -6.32
C VAL A 757 -15.69 -11.58 -5.61
N GLY A 758 -16.18 -12.58 -6.37
CA GLY A 758 -16.94 -13.67 -5.80
C GLY A 758 -18.22 -13.12 -5.19
N ARG A 759 -18.56 -13.50 -3.96
CA ARG A 759 -19.62 -12.82 -3.22
C ARG A 759 -19.08 -11.57 -2.53
N ALA A 760 -19.64 -10.40 -2.83
CA ALA A 760 -19.30 -9.17 -2.14
C ALA A 760 -19.81 -9.21 -0.68
N VAL A 761 -18.90 -9.28 0.27
CA VAL A 761 -19.25 -9.22 1.71
C VAL A 761 -19.80 -7.83 2.04
N ASN A 762 -19.15 -6.79 1.52
CA ASN A 762 -19.57 -5.40 1.61
C ASN A 762 -19.36 -4.70 0.26
N PRO A 763 -20.42 -4.46 -0.50
CA PRO A 763 -20.30 -3.86 -1.83
C PRO A 763 -19.62 -2.48 -1.83
N THR A 764 -19.92 -1.61 -0.85
CA THR A 764 -19.30 -0.27 -0.75
C THR A 764 -17.78 -0.35 -0.56
N LEU A 765 -17.32 -1.28 0.28
CA LEU A 765 -15.89 -1.48 0.51
C LEU A 765 -15.20 -2.10 -0.73
N CYS A 766 -15.86 -3.04 -1.41
CA CYS A 766 -15.35 -3.60 -2.67
C CYS A 766 -15.18 -2.51 -3.74
N GLU A 767 -16.21 -1.69 -3.96
CA GLU A 767 -16.16 -0.56 -4.89
C GLU A 767 -15.01 0.41 -4.53
N GLY A 768 -14.89 0.79 -3.26
CA GLY A 768 -13.80 1.66 -2.78
C GLY A 768 -12.40 1.07 -3.00
N GLN A 769 -12.22 -0.26 -2.84
CA GLN A 769 -10.96 -0.93 -3.16
C GLN A 769 -10.65 -0.86 -4.67
N ILE A 770 -11.64 -1.02 -5.52
CA ILE A 770 -11.49 -0.97 -6.98
C ILE A 770 -11.17 0.46 -7.43
N GLU A 771 -11.93 1.47 -6.99
CA GLU A 771 -11.70 2.89 -7.28
C GLU A 771 -10.27 3.32 -6.91
N GLY A 772 -9.82 2.97 -5.70
CA GLY A 772 -8.45 3.25 -5.25
C GLY A 772 -7.38 2.50 -6.02
N SER A 773 -7.67 1.28 -6.50
CA SER A 773 -6.76 0.49 -7.33
C SER A 773 -6.62 1.05 -8.73
N VAL A 774 -7.74 1.45 -9.34
CA VAL A 774 -7.77 2.11 -10.66
C VAL A 774 -6.98 3.43 -10.61
N HIS A 775 -7.20 4.25 -9.57
CA HIS A 775 -6.43 5.47 -9.35
C HIS A 775 -4.92 5.21 -9.32
N MET A 776 -4.47 4.20 -8.56
CA MET A 776 -3.06 3.79 -8.55
C MET A 776 -2.60 3.24 -9.89
N GLY A 777 -3.46 2.49 -10.59
CA GLY A 777 -3.17 1.93 -11.90
C GLY A 777 -2.99 3.00 -12.98
N LEU A 778 -3.81 4.05 -12.94
CA LEU A 778 -3.66 5.22 -13.83
C LEU A 778 -2.36 5.98 -13.53
N GLY A 779 -2.04 6.21 -12.26
CA GLY A 779 -0.76 6.81 -11.86
C GLY A 779 0.43 5.97 -12.32
N TYR A 780 0.40 4.66 -12.09
CA TYR A 780 1.43 3.70 -12.54
C TYR A 780 1.61 3.71 -14.06
N ALA A 781 0.51 3.80 -14.80
CA ALA A 781 0.54 3.82 -16.26
C ALA A 781 1.13 5.13 -16.81
N LEU A 782 0.85 6.28 -16.20
CA LEU A 782 1.02 7.58 -16.85
C LEU A 782 2.00 8.55 -16.17
N THR A 783 2.11 8.54 -14.83
CA THR A 783 2.74 9.68 -14.13
C THR A 783 3.65 9.31 -12.97
N GLU A 784 3.44 8.15 -12.34
CA GLU A 784 4.21 7.78 -11.15
C GLU A 784 5.58 7.21 -11.50
N ASP A 785 6.62 7.72 -10.83
CA ASP A 785 7.99 7.23 -10.96
C ASP A 785 8.77 7.47 -9.67
N PHE A 786 9.73 6.56 -9.39
CA PHE A 786 10.68 6.68 -8.29
C PHE A 786 12.10 6.37 -8.79
N PRO A 787 12.65 7.24 -9.66
CA PRO A 787 13.94 7.02 -10.30
C PRO A 787 15.10 7.18 -9.30
N THR A 788 16.17 6.45 -9.57
CA THR A 788 17.44 6.55 -8.84
C THR A 788 18.54 7.08 -9.74
N HIS A 789 19.44 7.89 -9.17
CA HIS A 789 20.60 8.38 -9.88
C HIS A 789 21.62 7.23 -10.10
N PRO A 790 21.99 6.85 -11.33
CA PRO A 790 22.74 5.63 -11.59
C PRO A 790 24.16 5.61 -10.99
N ALA A 791 24.78 6.78 -10.78
CA ALA A 791 26.12 6.85 -10.19
C ALA A 791 26.12 6.84 -8.65
N THR A 792 25.01 7.11 -7.99
CA THR A 792 24.95 7.24 -6.53
C THR A 792 23.95 6.30 -5.85
N GLY A 793 22.99 5.75 -6.58
CA GLY A 793 21.90 4.96 -6.02
C GLY A 793 20.85 5.77 -5.23
N PHE A 794 20.97 7.12 -5.21
CA PHE A 794 20.03 7.99 -4.53
C PHE A 794 18.75 8.18 -5.31
N PRO A 795 17.56 8.12 -4.66
CA PRO A 795 16.31 8.50 -5.28
C PRO A 795 16.31 9.98 -5.68
N THR A 796 15.77 10.31 -6.85
CA THR A 796 15.66 11.69 -7.32
C THR A 796 14.27 12.29 -7.06
N ALA A 797 13.26 11.46 -6.72
CA ALA A 797 11.91 11.89 -6.40
C ALA A 797 11.66 11.77 -4.88
N MET A 798 12.10 12.79 -4.12
CA MET A 798 12.08 12.76 -2.65
C MET A 798 10.93 13.58 -2.02
N SER A 799 9.86 13.81 -2.77
CA SER A 799 8.67 14.51 -2.27
C SER A 799 7.39 13.95 -2.89
N LEU A 800 6.26 14.06 -2.18
CA LEU A 800 4.97 13.58 -2.70
C LEU A 800 4.56 14.23 -4.04
N ARG A 801 5.06 15.43 -4.34
CA ARG A 801 4.84 16.10 -5.62
C ARG A 801 5.64 15.46 -6.75
N SER A 802 6.91 15.13 -6.49
CA SER A 802 7.80 14.54 -7.49
C SER A 802 7.48 13.07 -7.81
N LEU A 803 6.64 12.41 -7.00
CA LEU A 803 6.21 11.03 -7.23
C LEU A 803 5.16 10.88 -8.34
N GLY A 804 4.57 11.97 -8.84
CA GLY A 804 3.58 11.91 -9.93
C GLY A 804 2.19 11.39 -9.54
N ILE A 805 1.83 11.36 -8.25
CA ILE A 805 0.53 10.86 -7.78
C ILE A 805 -0.61 11.75 -8.29
N LEU A 806 -1.62 11.15 -8.91
CA LEU A 806 -2.79 11.86 -9.42
C LEU A 806 -3.56 12.55 -8.28
N ARG A 807 -4.02 13.78 -8.56
CA ARG A 807 -4.83 14.59 -7.64
C ARG A 807 -6.31 14.45 -7.95
N ALA A 808 -7.18 14.87 -7.04
CA ALA A 808 -8.63 14.77 -7.22
C ALA A 808 -9.14 15.35 -8.56
N LYS A 809 -8.54 16.44 -9.04
CA LYS A 809 -8.88 17.08 -10.32
C LYS A 809 -8.44 16.32 -11.57
N ASP A 810 -7.49 15.37 -11.40
CA ASP A 810 -6.85 14.64 -12.50
C ASP A 810 -7.44 13.21 -12.64
N VAL A 811 -8.31 12.80 -11.69
CA VAL A 811 -8.96 11.49 -11.71
C VAL A 811 -10.21 11.55 -12.59
N PRO A 812 -10.31 10.69 -13.63
CA PRO A 812 -11.50 10.62 -14.45
C PRO A 812 -12.67 10.00 -13.67
N PRO A 813 -13.91 10.10 -14.18
CA PRO A 813 -15.02 9.30 -13.66
C PRO A 813 -14.69 7.80 -13.73
N ILE A 814 -14.89 7.08 -12.62
CA ILE A 814 -14.68 5.64 -12.51
C ILE A 814 -16.04 5.01 -12.21
N GLU A 815 -16.52 4.15 -13.13
CA GLU A 815 -17.72 3.35 -12.96
C GLU A 815 -17.32 1.93 -12.58
N VAL A 816 -17.70 1.48 -11.38
CA VAL A 816 -17.42 0.12 -10.91
C VAL A 816 -18.62 -0.78 -11.15
N ARG A 817 -18.38 -1.97 -11.71
CA ARG A 817 -19.35 -3.05 -11.87
C ARG A 817 -18.89 -4.29 -11.11
N LEU A 818 -19.57 -4.63 -10.02
CA LEU A 818 -19.27 -5.83 -9.26
C LEU A 818 -19.87 -7.04 -9.99
N ILE A 819 -19.04 -8.00 -10.28
CA ILE A 819 -19.40 -9.32 -10.82
C ILE A 819 -19.23 -10.32 -9.68
N GLU A 820 -20.22 -11.18 -9.48
CA GLU A 820 -20.26 -12.13 -8.37
C GLU A 820 -20.31 -13.57 -8.88
N VAL A 821 -19.17 -14.09 -9.32
CA VAL A 821 -19.00 -15.52 -9.63
C VAL A 821 -18.36 -16.19 -8.42
N PRO A 822 -19.09 -17.03 -7.66
CA PRO A 822 -18.58 -17.61 -6.43
C PRO A 822 -17.32 -18.46 -6.65
N GLN A 823 -16.33 -18.32 -5.75
CA GLN A 823 -15.19 -19.22 -5.73
C GLN A 823 -15.57 -20.56 -5.06
N PRO A 824 -15.44 -21.69 -5.74
CA PRO A 824 -15.61 -23.00 -5.10
C PRO A 824 -14.66 -23.15 -3.89
N ASN A 825 -15.13 -23.80 -2.85
CA ASN A 825 -14.38 -24.07 -1.61
C ASN A 825 -13.93 -22.85 -0.79
N ALA A 826 -14.30 -21.62 -1.19
CA ALA A 826 -14.07 -20.42 -0.40
C ALA A 826 -15.26 -20.15 0.56
N PRO A 827 -15.02 -19.63 1.77
CA PRO A 827 -16.10 -19.21 2.66
C PRO A 827 -17.02 -18.22 1.93
N TYR A 828 -18.33 -18.47 1.92
CA TYR A 828 -19.35 -17.68 1.23
C TYR A 828 -19.12 -17.48 -0.30
N GLY A 829 -18.14 -18.14 -0.90
CA GLY A 829 -17.77 -17.94 -2.30
C GLY A 829 -16.92 -16.67 -2.56
N ILE A 830 -16.25 -16.17 -1.55
CA ILE A 830 -15.47 -14.92 -1.56
C ILE A 830 -14.23 -15.04 -2.47
N LYS A 831 -13.87 -13.93 -3.14
CA LYS A 831 -12.58 -13.71 -3.81
C LYS A 831 -11.88 -12.46 -3.26
N GLY A 832 -10.57 -12.36 -3.43
CA GLY A 832 -9.80 -11.20 -3.01
C GLY A 832 -9.96 -10.03 -3.98
N VAL A 833 -10.09 -8.80 -3.43
CA VAL A 833 -10.31 -7.55 -4.20
C VAL A 833 -9.14 -6.58 -4.08
N GLY A 834 -8.27 -6.78 -3.09
CA GLY A 834 -7.26 -5.79 -2.70
C GLY A 834 -6.25 -5.41 -3.80
N GLU A 835 -5.93 -6.32 -4.73
CA GLU A 835 -4.86 -6.13 -5.71
C GLU A 835 -5.35 -6.14 -7.16
N ILE A 836 -6.38 -6.93 -7.49
CA ILE A 836 -6.84 -7.17 -8.87
C ILE A 836 -7.19 -5.86 -9.60
N GLY A 837 -7.70 -4.86 -8.88
CA GLY A 837 -8.12 -3.59 -9.45
C GLY A 837 -7.03 -2.80 -10.17
N LEU A 838 -5.76 -3.04 -9.87
CA LEU A 838 -4.62 -2.38 -10.51
C LEU A 838 -4.09 -3.18 -11.73
N VAL A 839 -4.39 -4.49 -11.79
CA VAL A 839 -3.74 -5.42 -12.71
C VAL A 839 -3.99 -5.09 -14.19
N PRO A 840 -5.22 -4.88 -14.70
CA PRO A 840 -5.45 -4.63 -16.12
C PRO A 840 -5.23 -3.17 -16.55
N THR A 841 -5.10 -2.22 -15.60
CA THR A 841 -5.19 -0.77 -15.89
C THR A 841 -4.14 -0.29 -16.90
N ALA A 842 -2.86 -0.67 -16.72
CA ALA A 842 -1.78 -0.19 -17.59
C ALA A 842 -1.95 -0.71 -19.04
N GLY A 843 -2.38 -1.97 -19.21
CA GLY A 843 -2.69 -2.54 -20.51
C GLY A 843 -3.86 -1.83 -21.19
N ALA A 844 -4.95 -1.60 -20.48
CA ALA A 844 -6.11 -0.88 -21.00
C ALA A 844 -5.78 0.58 -21.40
N VAL A 845 -4.93 1.28 -20.62
CA VAL A 845 -4.45 2.63 -20.96
C VAL A 845 -3.58 2.59 -22.21
N ALA A 846 -2.66 1.62 -22.33
CA ALA A 846 -1.79 1.48 -23.50
C ALA A 846 -2.61 1.27 -24.78
N ALA A 847 -3.62 0.39 -24.73
CA ALA A 847 -4.55 0.15 -25.85
C ALA A 847 -5.35 1.41 -26.24
N ALA A 848 -5.86 2.16 -25.25
CA ALA A 848 -6.62 3.39 -25.52
C ALA A 848 -5.74 4.50 -26.13
N LEU A 849 -4.51 4.65 -25.67
CA LEU A 849 -3.55 5.60 -26.24
C LEU A 849 -3.11 5.18 -27.64
N HIS A 850 -2.94 3.88 -27.90
CA HIS A 850 -2.69 3.38 -29.26
C HIS A 850 -3.86 3.69 -30.20
N ALA A 851 -5.11 3.51 -29.73
CA ALA A 851 -6.30 3.87 -30.50
C ALA A 851 -6.42 5.40 -30.75
N LEU A 852 -5.74 6.24 -29.96
CA LEU A 852 -5.66 7.68 -30.13
C LEU A 852 -4.68 8.09 -31.23
N ASP A 853 -3.42 7.58 -31.16
CA ASP A 853 -2.29 8.12 -31.94
C ASP A 853 -1.55 7.06 -32.78
N GLY A 854 -1.93 5.79 -32.71
CA GLY A 854 -1.30 4.69 -33.46
C GLY A 854 0.08 4.27 -32.94
N GLN A 855 0.52 4.79 -31.79
CA GLN A 855 1.85 4.49 -31.24
C GLN A 855 1.80 3.37 -30.19
N TRP A 856 2.63 2.36 -30.36
CA TRP A 856 2.82 1.30 -29.37
C TRP A 856 3.69 1.76 -28.20
N ARG A 857 3.28 1.39 -26.98
CA ARG A 857 3.98 1.73 -25.74
C ARG A 857 4.45 0.48 -25.02
N ASN A 858 5.79 0.39 -24.84
CA ASN A 858 6.45 -0.76 -24.23
C ASN A 858 7.10 -0.40 -22.87
N ALA A 859 7.00 0.85 -22.44
CA ALA A 859 7.60 1.31 -21.20
C ALA A 859 6.60 2.08 -20.34
N LEU A 860 6.72 1.95 -19.03
CA LEU A 860 6.00 2.73 -18.04
C LEU A 860 6.99 3.68 -17.31
N PRO A 861 6.54 4.90 -16.91
CA PRO A 861 5.26 5.50 -17.26
C PRO A 861 5.19 5.86 -18.75
N MET A 862 4.00 5.74 -19.34
CA MET A 862 3.79 6.03 -20.75
C MET A 862 3.86 7.53 -21.02
N GLN A 863 4.68 7.93 -21.98
CA GLN A 863 4.63 9.31 -22.49
C GLN A 863 3.35 9.49 -23.32
N ARG A 864 2.62 10.56 -23.06
CA ARG A 864 1.58 11.04 -23.97
C ARG A 864 2.32 11.58 -25.20
N GLY A 865 1.91 11.21 -26.41
CA GLY A 865 2.48 11.79 -27.63
C GLY A 865 2.41 13.32 -27.56
N GLU A 866 3.48 14.01 -27.98
CA GLU A 866 3.37 15.44 -28.23
C GLU A 866 2.24 15.61 -29.26
N THR A 867 1.21 16.39 -28.91
CA THR A 867 0.27 16.89 -29.89
C THR A 867 1.12 17.69 -30.88
N VAL A 868 1.19 17.21 -32.14
CA VAL A 868 1.79 17.99 -33.21
C VAL A 868 0.89 19.21 -33.35
N ASP A 869 1.30 20.32 -32.74
CA ASP A 869 0.74 21.63 -33.07
C ASP A 869 1.16 21.90 -34.54
N ASP A 870 0.14 21.88 -35.43
CA ASP A 870 0.27 22.37 -36.82
C ASP A 870 0.54 23.88 -36.86
#